data_abe97d83f2449c339d4551aa92329e13
#
_entry.id   abe97d83f2449c339d4551aa92329e13
#
_cell.length_a   1.000
_cell.length_b   1.000
_cell.length_c   1.000
_cell.angle_alpha   90.00
_cell.angle_beta   90.00
_cell.angle_gamma   90.00
#
_symmetry.space_group_name_H-M   'P 1'
#
loop_
_entity.id
_entity.type
_entity.pdbx_description
1 polymer ?
#
loop_
_entity_poly.entity_id
_entity_poly.type
_entity_poly.pdbx_seq_one_letter_code
_entity_poly.pdbx_strand_id
1 'polypeptide(L)'
;MLNQSHVSISNVRSDIALLTLEAGDDERVTLNNQLLDEIDQAMERLASQSNLAGVIVRSTGQRSFAAPWEIDCPPEHFDWDEQQVIRHSQRGRAVLARLSRCPFPTVALIENDCLGSALELTLWTDYRLATEAASLGLPQVAIGLTPGWGGASLLPRIVGLEAATDLITSGRAIDAQQALNIELVNEVCDAAAILEQASALIDRVNVSKAFIKNRKVLAGPAPGITPETWQQIAEPIKKEFGQRIVSREDVFPFAPTVALEHLTRTCASPIKVAWQSESLALSQVWGSPANRGLSHYHSALQHNANQPGLVDLSLASTPTTTVGIVGAGLMGSSIAKICYAAGLSVRLLDADHALAAKVVQKIKNDVCAGQSCASITLKEIRAAEDYDQFSDCDLVIESVVETLDVKKIVLQRIEASVPERTIVATNTSAIPIEKLASNLKHPERFCGIHFCHPELMALVEVVCGPATSPETVCSAVGFVQGIKKIPIAMRDSPGFVVNRLLAALLNAALDLFVNGVEIQRIDAAMRDFGFLGGPFEIIDVIGVDTCMYAGRTMWEAGVKCVSLSPILPKLMKNKRLGRKSGAGFYEYSDGAIAGVWNPNVGDLIDSYRSETSSELNEEQIRQQILNLVAAEANLILDEKIVGNRFDIDLCIVNGFSFPKHRGGILFWQQQESTN
;
A
#
# COMPACT_ATOMS: atom_id res chain seq x y z
N MET A 1 -12.11 -15.81 27.40
CA MET A 1 -12.64 -15.74 26.03
C MET A 1 -12.85 -14.26 25.78
N LEU A 2 -12.20 -13.72 24.77
CA LEU A 2 -12.45 -12.33 24.35
C LEU A 2 -13.90 -12.20 23.91
N ASN A 3 -14.56 -11.13 24.30
CA ASN A 3 -15.94 -10.85 23.91
C ASN A 3 -15.98 -10.60 22.41
N GLN A 4 -16.74 -11.40 21.64
CA GLN A 4 -16.82 -11.26 20.19
C GLN A 4 -17.87 -10.21 19.81
N SER A 5 -17.74 -9.67 18.60
CA SER A 5 -18.76 -8.78 18.04
C SER A 5 -20.13 -9.47 18.05
N HIS A 6 -21.18 -8.72 18.42
CA HIS A 6 -22.54 -9.23 18.51
C HIS A 6 -23.58 -8.17 18.09
N VAL A 7 -24.84 -8.59 17.93
CA VAL A 7 -25.94 -7.70 17.58
C VAL A 7 -26.78 -7.40 18.81
N SER A 8 -27.00 -6.11 19.09
CA SER A 8 -27.98 -5.65 20.08
C SER A 8 -29.17 -4.95 19.42
N ILE A 9 -30.33 -5.03 20.07
CA ILE A 9 -31.54 -4.34 19.64
C ILE A 9 -32.02 -3.48 20.80
N SER A 10 -32.16 -2.18 20.55
CA SER A 10 -32.78 -1.23 21.46
C SER A 10 -33.81 -0.37 20.71
N ASN A 11 -34.47 0.54 21.39
CA ASN A 11 -35.42 1.45 20.78
C ASN A 11 -34.94 2.89 20.91
N VAL A 12 -34.90 3.62 19.81
CA VAL A 12 -34.72 5.08 19.80
C VAL A 12 -36.01 5.77 20.21
N ARG A 13 -37.12 5.20 19.73
CA ARG A 13 -38.50 5.61 20.02
C ARG A 13 -39.38 4.36 20.06
N SER A 14 -40.57 4.37 20.63
CA SER A 14 -41.44 3.20 20.78
C SER A 14 -41.74 2.46 19.46
N ASP A 15 -41.64 3.17 18.34
CA ASP A 15 -41.87 2.66 16.97
C ASP A 15 -40.64 2.66 16.06
N ILE A 16 -39.45 3.04 16.57
CA ILE A 16 -38.18 3.00 15.83
C ILE A 16 -37.17 2.14 16.61
N ALA A 17 -36.79 1.03 16.02
CA ALA A 17 -35.75 0.15 16.57
C ALA A 17 -34.35 0.59 16.13
N LEU A 18 -33.37 0.43 17.01
CA LEU A 18 -31.95 0.57 16.76
C LEU A 18 -31.30 -0.81 16.79
N LEU A 19 -30.83 -1.25 15.65
CA LEU A 19 -30.01 -2.46 15.50
C LEU A 19 -28.55 -2.01 15.53
N THR A 20 -27.85 -2.36 16.60
CA THR A 20 -26.45 -2.00 16.80
C THR A 20 -25.55 -3.19 16.59
N LEU A 21 -24.53 -3.03 15.75
CA LEU A 21 -23.40 -3.95 15.63
C LEU A 21 -22.39 -3.57 16.70
N GLU A 22 -22.31 -4.36 17.75
CA GLU A 22 -21.45 -4.10 18.91
C GLU A 22 -20.04 -4.64 18.66
N ALA A 23 -19.03 -3.80 18.94
CA ALA A 23 -17.64 -4.20 18.87
C ALA A 23 -17.28 -5.24 19.94
N GLY A 24 -16.32 -6.10 19.63
CA GLY A 24 -15.69 -6.98 20.59
C GLY A 24 -14.72 -6.23 21.54
N ASP A 25 -13.98 -7.01 22.34
CA ASP A 25 -12.98 -6.46 23.28
C ASP A 25 -11.82 -5.73 22.57
N ASP A 26 -11.63 -5.95 21.27
CA ASP A 26 -10.66 -5.28 20.40
C ASP A 26 -11.20 -3.99 19.78
N GLU A 27 -12.35 -3.49 20.25
CA GLU A 27 -13.02 -2.27 19.77
C GLU A 27 -13.40 -2.30 18.27
N ARG A 28 -13.37 -3.49 17.66
CA ARG A 28 -13.72 -3.72 16.25
C ARG A 28 -15.01 -4.52 16.13
N VAL A 29 -15.81 -4.17 15.15
CA VAL A 29 -16.92 -5.01 14.67
C VAL A 29 -16.37 -5.85 13.51
N THR A 30 -16.41 -7.18 13.62
CA THR A 30 -15.95 -8.08 12.57
C THR A 30 -17.13 -8.79 11.91
N LEU A 31 -17.32 -8.58 10.61
CA LEU A 31 -18.37 -9.23 9.82
C LEU A 31 -17.96 -10.69 9.55
N ASN A 32 -18.22 -11.57 10.49
CA ASN A 32 -18.01 -13.00 10.35
C ASN A 32 -19.34 -13.77 10.24
N ASN A 33 -19.25 -15.09 10.08
CA ASN A 33 -20.44 -15.94 9.95
C ASN A 33 -21.39 -15.87 11.17
N GLN A 34 -20.85 -15.72 12.38
CA GLN A 34 -21.65 -15.57 13.59
C GLN A 34 -22.44 -14.28 13.58
N LEU A 35 -21.79 -13.14 13.30
CA LEU A 35 -22.46 -11.84 13.24
C LEU A 35 -23.52 -11.79 12.14
N LEU A 36 -23.28 -12.44 10.99
CA LEU A 36 -24.29 -12.60 9.94
C LEU A 36 -25.52 -13.36 10.45
N ASP A 37 -25.35 -14.47 11.19
CA ASP A 37 -26.47 -15.23 11.75
C ASP A 37 -27.26 -14.40 12.79
N GLU A 38 -26.57 -13.60 13.59
CA GLU A 38 -27.20 -12.69 14.55
C GLU A 38 -27.98 -11.56 13.85
N ILE A 39 -27.42 -10.98 12.77
CA ILE A 39 -28.13 -10.00 11.93
C ILE A 39 -29.40 -10.64 11.34
N ASP A 40 -29.29 -11.86 10.80
CA ASP A 40 -30.42 -12.58 10.22
C ASP A 40 -31.57 -12.77 11.24
N GLN A 41 -31.25 -13.26 12.45
CA GLN A 41 -32.19 -13.48 13.55
C GLN A 41 -32.78 -12.15 14.06
N ALA A 42 -31.95 -11.10 14.20
CA ALA A 42 -32.40 -9.80 14.64
C ALA A 42 -33.40 -9.19 13.65
N MET A 43 -33.10 -9.27 12.36
CA MET A 43 -33.99 -8.75 11.31
C MET A 43 -35.28 -9.56 11.19
N GLU A 44 -35.26 -10.85 11.41
CA GLU A 44 -36.48 -11.68 11.46
C GLU A 44 -37.39 -11.27 12.62
N ARG A 45 -36.83 -11.06 13.81
CA ARG A 45 -37.58 -10.57 15.00
C ARG A 45 -38.17 -9.19 14.74
N LEU A 46 -37.40 -8.26 14.20
CA LEU A 46 -37.86 -6.90 13.91
C LEU A 46 -38.95 -6.89 12.84
N ALA A 47 -38.80 -7.66 11.76
CA ALA A 47 -39.77 -7.74 10.68
C ALA A 47 -41.13 -8.30 11.12
N SER A 48 -41.17 -9.10 12.21
CA SER A 48 -42.40 -9.63 12.79
C SER A 48 -43.19 -8.63 13.65
N GLN A 49 -42.59 -7.48 14.02
CA GLN A 49 -43.23 -6.46 14.84
C GLN A 49 -44.11 -5.54 14.00
N SER A 50 -45.40 -5.54 14.24
CA SER A 50 -46.39 -4.74 13.47
C SER A 50 -46.41 -3.25 13.83
N ASN A 51 -45.81 -2.87 14.95
CA ASN A 51 -45.79 -1.48 15.46
C ASN A 51 -44.55 -0.68 15.03
N LEU A 52 -43.60 -1.28 14.33
CA LEU A 52 -42.38 -0.56 13.91
C LEU A 52 -42.65 0.36 12.72
N ALA A 53 -42.23 1.62 12.86
CA ALA A 53 -42.17 2.60 11.80
C ALA A 53 -40.86 2.51 11.00
N GLY A 54 -39.75 2.02 11.60
CA GLY A 54 -38.47 1.90 10.92
C GLY A 54 -37.40 1.25 11.78
N VAL A 55 -36.27 0.93 11.13
CA VAL A 55 -35.06 0.40 11.77
C VAL A 55 -33.87 1.27 11.39
N ILE A 56 -33.10 1.65 12.40
CA ILE A 56 -31.80 2.31 12.24
C ILE A 56 -30.73 1.26 12.49
N VAL A 57 -29.74 1.18 11.60
CA VAL A 57 -28.57 0.30 11.71
C VAL A 57 -27.35 1.16 12.05
N ARG A 58 -26.68 0.84 13.14
CA ARG A 58 -25.49 1.53 13.64
C ARG A 58 -24.39 0.55 14.01
N SER A 59 -23.17 1.02 14.13
CA SER A 59 -22.05 0.26 14.67
C SER A 59 -21.39 1.02 15.82
N THR A 60 -20.82 0.29 16.79
CA THR A 60 -20.00 0.86 17.88
C THR A 60 -18.49 0.74 17.59
N GLY A 61 -18.09 0.27 16.40
CA GLY A 61 -16.68 0.20 16.02
C GLY A 61 -16.03 1.60 16.02
N GLN A 62 -14.93 1.77 16.76
CA GLN A 62 -14.35 3.10 16.99
C GLN A 62 -13.66 3.69 15.74
N ARG A 63 -13.09 2.87 14.87
CA ARG A 63 -12.36 3.31 13.67
C ARG A 63 -13.08 3.04 12.37
N SER A 64 -13.97 2.06 12.37
CA SER A 64 -14.72 1.66 11.17
C SER A 64 -16.11 1.16 11.54
N PHE A 65 -17.05 1.30 10.61
CA PHE A 65 -18.39 0.74 10.73
C PHE A 65 -18.35 -0.77 10.99
N ALA A 66 -17.57 -1.50 10.21
CA ALA A 66 -17.18 -2.89 10.49
C ALA A 66 -15.90 -3.23 9.74
N ALA A 67 -15.10 -4.13 10.30
CA ALA A 67 -13.95 -4.71 9.59
C ALA A 67 -14.48 -5.58 8.45
N PRO A 68 -13.98 -5.38 7.21
CA PRO A 68 -14.40 -6.19 6.08
C PRO A 68 -14.05 -7.65 6.32
N TRP A 69 -15.01 -8.54 6.04
CA TRP A 69 -14.80 -10.00 6.17
C TRP A 69 -13.62 -10.49 5.31
N GLU A 70 -13.42 -9.91 4.15
CA GLU A 70 -12.39 -10.31 3.19
C GLU A 70 -10.97 -10.15 3.72
N ILE A 71 -10.76 -9.25 4.69
CA ILE A 71 -9.45 -8.98 5.29
C ILE A 71 -9.11 -10.01 6.37
N ASP A 72 -10.12 -10.45 7.12
CA ASP A 72 -9.96 -11.42 8.21
C ASP A 72 -10.28 -12.87 7.76
N CYS A 73 -10.27 -13.09 6.43
CA CYS A 73 -10.54 -14.41 5.85
C CYS A 73 -9.46 -15.43 6.25
N PRO A 74 -9.81 -16.53 6.92
CA PRO A 74 -8.85 -17.56 7.25
C PRO A 74 -8.16 -18.15 6.02
N PRO A 75 -6.85 -18.46 6.09
CA PRO A 75 -6.09 -18.95 4.94
C PRO A 75 -6.68 -20.18 4.26
N GLU A 76 -7.31 -21.06 5.00
CA GLU A 76 -7.99 -22.25 4.48
C GLU A 76 -9.17 -21.95 3.55
N HIS A 77 -9.73 -20.75 3.62
CA HIS A 77 -10.80 -20.34 2.71
C HIS A 77 -10.28 -20.02 1.29
N PHE A 78 -9.00 -19.78 1.11
CA PHE A 78 -8.43 -19.61 -0.24
C PHE A 78 -8.48 -20.90 -1.07
N ASP A 79 -8.67 -22.05 -0.44
CA ASP A 79 -8.78 -23.36 -1.10
C ASP A 79 -10.23 -23.73 -1.45
N TRP A 80 -11.19 -22.82 -1.22
CA TRP A 80 -12.57 -23.03 -1.60
C TRP A 80 -12.74 -23.22 -3.11
N ASP A 81 -13.54 -24.22 -3.47
CA ASP A 81 -13.98 -24.39 -4.86
C ASP A 81 -14.98 -23.30 -5.29
N GLU A 82 -15.22 -23.21 -6.60
CA GLU A 82 -16.17 -22.26 -7.17
C GLU A 82 -17.54 -22.29 -6.47
N GLN A 83 -18.05 -23.48 -6.18
CA GLN A 83 -19.37 -23.66 -5.56
C GLN A 83 -19.41 -23.20 -4.11
N GLN A 84 -18.30 -23.37 -3.38
CA GLN A 84 -18.17 -22.89 -2.01
C GLN A 84 -18.16 -21.35 -1.97
N VAL A 85 -17.41 -20.72 -2.87
CA VAL A 85 -17.37 -19.26 -3.00
C VAL A 85 -18.75 -18.69 -3.39
N ILE A 86 -19.43 -19.32 -4.37
CA ILE A 86 -20.78 -18.93 -4.78
C ILE A 86 -21.76 -19.05 -3.61
N ARG A 87 -21.73 -20.15 -2.85
CA ARG A 87 -22.60 -20.34 -1.67
C ARG A 87 -22.33 -19.30 -0.60
N HIS A 88 -21.06 -18.97 -0.34
CA HIS A 88 -20.70 -17.91 0.61
C HIS A 88 -21.26 -16.55 0.19
N SER A 89 -21.03 -16.15 -1.08
CA SER A 89 -21.58 -14.93 -1.66
C SER A 89 -23.12 -14.88 -1.55
N GLN A 90 -23.79 -15.97 -1.88
CA GLN A 90 -25.24 -16.07 -1.78
C GLN A 90 -25.76 -15.96 -0.35
N ARG A 91 -25.05 -16.57 0.64
CA ARG A 91 -25.42 -16.52 2.06
C ARG A 91 -25.35 -15.09 2.59
N GLY A 92 -24.19 -14.42 2.44
CA GLY A 92 -24.02 -13.04 2.89
C GLY A 92 -25.09 -12.12 2.29
N ARG A 93 -25.29 -12.19 0.97
CA ARG A 93 -26.34 -11.45 0.28
C ARG A 93 -27.76 -11.77 0.77
N ALA A 94 -28.06 -13.02 1.07
CA ALA A 94 -29.40 -13.41 1.55
C ALA A 94 -29.71 -12.80 2.92
N VAL A 95 -28.73 -12.77 3.81
CA VAL A 95 -28.83 -12.13 5.13
C VAL A 95 -29.03 -10.63 4.98
N LEU A 96 -28.12 -9.97 4.26
CA LEU A 96 -28.17 -8.51 4.09
C LEU A 96 -29.44 -8.04 3.36
N ALA A 97 -29.95 -8.83 2.43
CA ALA A 97 -31.20 -8.53 1.73
C ALA A 97 -32.44 -8.47 2.64
N ARG A 98 -32.37 -8.98 3.88
CA ARG A 98 -33.48 -8.79 4.86
C ARG A 98 -33.69 -7.33 5.19
N LEU A 99 -32.61 -6.51 5.23
CA LEU A 99 -32.68 -5.09 5.46
C LEU A 99 -33.61 -4.38 4.45
N SER A 100 -33.50 -4.75 3.16
CA SER A 100 -34.35 -4.17 2.10
C SER A 100 -35.73 -4.82 1.94
N ARG A 101 -35.99 -5.95 2.63
CA ARG A 101 -37.29 -6.66 2.53
C ARG A 101 -38.24 -6.39 3.69
N CYS A 102 -37.83 -5.59 4.66
CA CYS A 102 -38.67 -5.22 5.80
C CYS A 102 -39.92 -4.44 5.35
N PRO A 103 -41.04 -4.53 6.08
CA PRO A 103 -42.25 -3.76 5.75
C PRO A 103 -42.13 -2.27 6.04
N PHE A 104 -41.05 -1.84 6.67
CA PHE A 104 -40.70 -0.47 7.05
C PHE A 104 -39.35 -0.04 6.43
N PRO A 105 -39.05 1.27 6.41
CA PRO A 105 -37.75 1.78 5.95
C PRO A 105 -36.61 1.43 6.89
N THR A 106 -35.41 1.23 6.32
CA THR A 106 -34.16 1.00 7.03
C THR A 106 -33.16 2.12 6.72
N VAL A 107 -32.45 2.60 7.77
CA VAL A 107 -31.49 3.69 7.66
C VAL A 107 -30.15 3.26 8.27
N ALA A 108 -29.05 3.35 7.55
CA ALA A 108 -27.70 3.14 8.11
C ALA A 108 -27.11 4.47 8.57
N LEU A 109 -26.45 4.46 9.76
CA LEU A 109 -25.66 5.58 10.28
C LEU A 109 -24.18 5.25 10.12
N ILE A 110 -23.47 6.04 9.33
CA ILE A 110 -22.06 5.85 9.00
C ILE A 110 -21.26 6.96 9.65
N GLU A 111 -20.65 6.65 10.80
CA GLU A 111 -19.95 7.65 11.63
C GLU A 111 -18.43 7.67 11.39
N ASN A 112 -17.87 6.57 10.83
CA ASN A 112 -16.44 6.36 10.57
C ASN A 112 -16.26 5.64 9.22
N ASP A 113 -15.07 5.07 9.00
CA ASP A 113 -14.77 4.31 7.78
C ASP A 113 -15.78 3.18 7.54
N CYS A 114 -16.35 3.14 6.35
CA CYS A 114 -17.30 2.13 5.90
C CYS A 114 -16.82 1.53 4.57
N LEU A 115 -15.95 0.52 4.67
CA LEU A 115 -15.20 -0.03 3.55
C LEU A 115 -15.54 -1.50 3.30
N GLY A 116 -15.45 -1.93 2.05
CA GLY A 116 -15.64 -3.33 1.65
C GLY A 116 -17.01 -3.88 2.02
N SER A 117 -17.07 -5.07 2.61
CA SER A 117 -18.33 -5.71 3.03
C SER A 117 -19.13 -4.88 4.05
N ALA A 118 -18.50 -3.97 4.80
CA ALA A 118 -19.21 -3.01 5.63
C ALA A 118 -20.07 -2.04 4.79
N LEU A 119 -19.50 -1.50 3.70
CA LEU A 119 -20.28 -0.69 2.76
C LEU A 119 -21.34 -1.54 2.06
N GLU A 120 -21.01 -2.78 1.65
CA GLU A 120 -22.00 -3.69 1.05
C GLU A 120 -23.22 -3.87 1.97
N LEU A 121 -23.03 -4.02 3.29
CA LEU A 121 -24.14 -4.11 4.26
C LEU A 121 -25.01 -2.84 4.19
N THR A 122 -24.41 -1.66 4.20
CA THR A 122 -25.19 -0.40 4.19
C THR A 122 -25.91 -0.14 2.87
N LEU A 123 -25.43 -0.69 1.74
CA LEU A 123 -26.11 -0.61 0.45
C LEU A 123 -27.46 -1.35 0.44
N TRP A 124 -27.67 -2.29 1.36
CA TRP A 124 -28.96 -2.98 1.51
C TRP A 124 -29.96 -2.22 2.36
N THR A 125 -29.58 -1.13 3.05
CA THR A 125 -30.54 -0.21 3.68
C THR A 125 -31.14 0.73 2.65
N ASP A 126 -32.33 1.25 2.95
CA ASP A 126 -33.03 2.19 2.05
C ASP A 126 -32.32 3.55 1.98
N TYR A 127 -31.78 3.99 3.11
CA TYR A 127 -31.11 5.28 3.27
C TYR A 127 -29.82 5.15 4.06
N ARG A 128 -28.89 6.08 3.82
CA ARG A 128 -27.59 6.17 4.48
C ARG A 128 -27.34 7.61 4.89
N LEU A 129 -27.10 7.84 6.18
CA LEU A 129 -26.65 9.11 6.73
C LEU A 129 -25.20 8.95 7.16
N ALA A 130 -24.36 9.94 6.87
CA ALA A 130 -22.93 9.90 7.20
C ALA A 130 -22.55 11.13 8.03
N THR A 131 -21.52 11.00 8.88
CA THR A 131 -20.85 12.16 9.48
C THR A 131 -19.74 12.67 8.56
N GLU A 132 -19.20 13.86 8.81
CA GLU A 132 -18.06 14.41 8.07
C GLU A 132 -16.79 13.52 8.17
N ALA A 133 -16.67 12.75 9.26
CA ALA A 133 -15.55 11.84 9.48
C ALA A 133 -15.64 10.56 8.65
N ALA A 134 -16.77 10.26 8.03
CA ALA A 134 -16.99 9.02 7.30
C ALA A 134 -16.19 8.96 5.98
N SER A 135 -15.63 7.79 5.72
CA SER A 135 -14.96 7.43 4.47
C SER A 135 -15.61 6.16 3.92
N LEU A 136 -15.99 6.17 2.65
CA LEU A 136 -16.76 5.09 2.02
C LEU A 136 -16.05 4.55 0.78
N GLY A 137 -16.04 3.22 0.60
CA GLY A 137 -15.39 2.61 -0.57
C GLY A 137 -15.54 1.08 -0.65
N LEU A 138 -15.19 0.53 -1.81
CA LEU A 138 -15.16 -0.92 -2.07
C LEU A 138 -13.75 -1.35 -2.48
N PRO A 139 -12.80 -1.45 -1.53
CA PRO A 139 -11.38 -1.67 -1.81
C PRO A 139 -11.00 -3.13 -2.07
N GLN A 140 -11.95 -4.04 -2.33
CA GLN A 140 -11.68 -5.48 -2.50
C GLN A 140 -10.64 -5.76 -3.58
N VAL A 141 -10.54 -4.92 -4.62
CA VAL A 141 -9.53 -5.07 -5.68
C VAL A 141 -8.10 -4.90 -5.17
N ALA A 142 -7.89 -4.19 -4.06
CA ALA A 142 -6.58 -4.04 -3.43
C ALA A 142 -6.03 -5.36 -2.86
N ILE A 143 -6.93 -6.29 -2.53
CA ILE A 143 -6.60 -7.66 -2.11
C ILE A 143 -6.92 -8.70 -3.20
N GLY A 144 -7.10 -8.26 -4.44
CA GLY A 144 -7.34 -9.13 -5.59
C GLY A 144 -8.74 -9.76 -5.65
N LEU A 145 -9.74 -9.18 -4.99
CA LEU A 145 -11.13 -9.63 -4.99
C LEU A 145 -12.06 -8.61 -5.66
N THR A 146 -13.29 -9.05 -5.95
CA THR A 146 -14.41 -8.18 -6.31
C THR A 146 -15.45 -8.18 -5.19
N PRO A 147 -16.30 -7.14 -5.05
CA PRO A 147 -17.44 -7.21 -4.13
C PRO A 147 -18.32 -8.43 -4.43
N GLY A 148 -18.88 -9.04 -3.40
CA GLY A 148 -19.60 -10.30 -3.54
C GLY A 148 -20.91 -10.43 -2.75
N TRP A 149 -21.21 -9.45 -1.89
CA TRP A 149 -22.45 -9.47 -1.08
C TRP A 149 -23.52 -8.47 -1.59
N GLY A 150 -23.43 -8.07 -2.86
CA GLY A 150 -24.35 -7.17 -3.51
C GLY A 150 -23.74 -5.84 -3.91
N GLY A 151 -22.50 -5.56 -3.52
CA GLY A 151 -21.83 -4.28 -3.76
C GLY A 151 -21.70 -3.94 -5.23
N ALA A 152 -21.19 -4.87 -6.02
CA ALA A 152 -21.03 -4.66 -7.46
C ALA A 152 -22.38 -4.62 -8.22
N SER A 153 -23.44 -5.17 -7.63
CA SER A 153 -24.79 -5.14 -8.22
C SER A 153 -25.62 -3.92 -7.79
N LEU A 154 -25.54 -3.51 -6.51
CA LEU A 154 -26.35 -2.40 -5.96
C LEU A 154 -25.72 -1.04 -6.28
N LEU A 155 -24.38 -0.91 -6.14
CA LEU A 155 -23.74 0.39 -6.28
C LEU A 155 -24.07 1.08 -7.62
N PRO A 156 -23.98 0.44 -8.82
CA PRO A 156 -24.33 1.10 -10.07
C PRO A 156 -25.80 1.51 -10.17
N ARG A 157 -26.67 0.93 -9.36
CA ARG A 157 -28.10 1.28 -9.30
C ARG A 157 -28.39 2.45 -8.36
N ILE A 158 -27.45 2.76 -7.48
CA ILE A 158 -27.53 3.87 -6.52
C ILE A 158 -26.82 5.11 -7.10
N VAL A 159 -25.56 4.98 -7.54
CA VAL A 159 -24.70 6.10 -7.94
C VAL A 159 -24.49 6.23 -9.45
N GLY A 160 -25.10 5.35 -10.25
CA GLY A 160 -24.86 5.25 -11.70
C GLY A 160 -23.65 4.39 -12.06
N LEU A 161 -23.55 3.99 -13.34
CA LEU A 161 -22.54 3.03 -13.80
C LEU A 161 -21.12 3.59 -13.73
N GLU A 162 -20.91 4.84 -14.12
CA GLU A 162 -19.57 5.45 -14.20
C GLU A 162 -18.95 5.59 -12.81
N ALA A 163 -19.66 6.20 -11.86
CA ALA A 163 -19.16 6.37 -10.48
C ALA A 163 -18.94 5.02 -9.78
N ALA A 164 -19.84 4.05 -9.98
CA ALA A 164 -19.67 2.71 -9.45
C ALA A 164 -18.46 2.00 -10.05
N THR A 165 -18.22 2.16 -11.34
CA THR A 165 -17.05 1.58 -12.01
C THR A 165 -15.77 2.17 -11.48
N ASP A 166 -15.70 3.50 -11.29
CA ASP A 166 -14.54 4.17 -10.70
C ASP A 166 -14.24 3.62 -9.30
N LEU A 167 -15.22 3.62 -8.41
CA LEU A 167 -15.04 3.18 -7.02
C LEU A 167 -14.63 1.71 -6.91
N ILE A 168 -15.26 0.82 -7.67
CA ILE A 168 -15.00 -0.63 -7.57
C ILE A 168 -13.67 -1.00 -8.23
N THR A 169 -13.36 -0.45 -9.42
CA THR A 169 -12.13 -0.84 -10.14
C THR A 169 -10.89 -0.13 -9.58
N SER A 170 -11.05 1.04 -8.97
CA SER A 170 -9.96 1.74 -8.30
C SER A 170 -9.74 1.25 -6.88
N GLY A 171 -10.78 0.79 -6.19
CA GLY A 171 -10.74 0.47 -4.77
C GLY A 171 -10.54 1.68 -3.86
N ARG A 172 -10.61 2.91 -4.40
CA ARG A 172 -10.42 4.13 -3.60
C ARG A 172 -11.60 4.38 -2.68
N ALA A 173 -11.32 4.98 -1.53
CA ALA A 173 -12.33 5.53 -0.66
C ALA A 173 -12.63 6.99 -1.04
N ILE A 174 -13.84 7.45 -0.70
CA ILE A 174 -14.31 8.83 -0.84
C ILE A 174 -14.81 9.36 0.49
N ASP A 175 -14.68 10.67 0.72
CA ASP A 175 -15.23 11.33 1.88
C ASP A 175 -16.76 11.46 1.83
N ALA A 176 -17.35 11.87 2.95
CA ALA A 176 -18.80 11.99 3.09
C ALA A 176 -19.42 12.99 2.10
N GLN A 177 -18.72 14.09 1.79
CA GLN A 177 -19.23 15.10 0.85
C GLN A 177 -19.19 14.60 -0.58
N GLN A 178 -18.13 13.89 -0.98
CA GLN A 178 -18.05 13.20 -2.28
C GLN A 178 -19.14 12.14 -2.39
N ALA A 179 -19.38 11.38 -1.32
CA ALA A 179 -20.43 10.37 -1.27
C ALA A 179 -21.84 10.99 -1.40
N LEU A 180 -22.07 12.17 -0.80
CA LEU A 180 -23.30 12.93 -0.97
C LEU A 180 -23.48 13.40 -2.41
N ASN A 181 -22.43 13.91 -3.04
CA ASN A 181 -22.49 14.44 -4.40
C ASN A 181 -22.85 13.37 -5.46
N ILE A 182 -22.51 12.12 -5.21
CA ILE A 182 -22.86 10.97 -6.08
C ILE A 182 -24.10 10.21 -5.57
N GLU A 183 -24.82 10.75 -4.60
CA GLU A 183 -26.03 10.14 -4.00
C GLU A 183 -25.77 8.77 -3.32
N LEU A 184 -24.52 8.44 -2.96
CA LEU A 184 -24.19 7.25 -2.18
C LEU A 184 -24.73 7.37 -0.75
N VAL A 185 -24.67 8.56 -0.17
CA VAL A 185 -25.32 8.90 1.09
C VAL A 185 -26.42 9.96 0.85
N ASN A 186 -27.44 9.98 1.68
CA ASN A 186 -28.59 10.84 1.50
C ASN A 186 -28.43 12.19 2.22
N GLU A 187 -27.72 12.20 3.34
CA GLU A 187 -27.45 13.41 4.12
C GLU A 187 -26.08 13.27 4.82
N VAL A 188 -25.36 14.38 4.97
CA VAL A 188 -24.18 14.49 5.84
C VAL A 188 -24.61 15.26 7.09
N CYS A 189 -24.37 14.69 8.25
CA CYS A 189 -24.95 15.10 9.51
C CYS A 189 -23.88 15.35 10.57
N ASP A 190 -24.18 16.23 11.52
CA ASP A 190 -23.42 16.30 12.77
C ASP A 190 -23.60 14.99 13.56
N ALA A 191 -22.53 14.47 14.14
CA ALA A 191 -22.54 13.21 14.91
C ALA A 191 -23.53 13.28 16.09
N ALA A 192 -23.71 14.45 16.72
CA ALA A 192 -24.64 14.61 17.82
C ALA A 192 -26.12 14.58 17.38
N ALA A 193 -26.40 14.91 16.12
CA ALA A 193 -27.76 15.04 15.59
C ALA A 193 -28.17 13.85 14.69
N ILE A 194 -27.26 12.99 14.28
CA ILE A 194 -27.48 11.96 13.26
C ILE A 194 -28.62 10.99 13.59
N LEU A 195 -28.77 10.64 14.87
CA LEU A 195 -29.83 9.73 15.31
C LEU A 195 -31.22 10.36 15.24
N GLU A 196 -31.33 11.67 15.59
CA GLU A 196 -32.57 12.44 15.47
C GLU A 196 -32.95 12.65 14.01
N GLN A 197 -31.98 12.98 13.17
CA GLN A 197 -32.18 13.15 11.72
C GLN A 197 -32.61 11.86 11.04
N ALA A 198 -32.04 10.71 11.43
CA ALA A 198 -32.50 9.41 10.95
C ALA A 198 -33.95 9.11 11.33
N SER A 199 -34.35 9.45 12.56
CA SER A 199 -35.74 9.30 13.04
C SER A 199 -36.70 10.17 12.23
N ALA A 200 -36.34 11.43 12.00
CA ALA A 200 -37.12 12.35 11.17
C ALA A 200 -37.22 11.91 9.70
N LEU A 201 -36.13 11.33 9.17
CA LEU A 201 -36.15 10.75 7.83
C LEU A 201 -37.13 9.58 7.73
N ILE A 202 -37.14 8.67 8.73
CA ILE A 202 -38.09 7.55 8.79
C ILE A 202 -39.53 8.05 8.77
N ASP A 203 -39.85 9.07 9.55
CA ASP A 203 -41.18 9.66 9.57
C ASP A 203 -41.56 10.22 8.18
N ARG A 204 -40.68 11.00 7.57
CA ARG A 204 -40.89 11.62 6.26
C ARG A 204 -41.11 10.56 5.14
N VAL A 205 -40.29 9.50 5.13
CA VAL A 205 -40.39 8.49 4.07
C VAL A 205 -41.53 7.49 4.28
N ASN A 206 -42.02 7.33 5.53
CA ASN A 206 -43.24 6.57 5.81
C ASN A 206 -44.48 7.24 5.28
N VAL A 207 -44.58 8.59 5.38
CA VAL A 207 -45.68 9.36 4.81
C VAL A 207 -45.70 9.24 3.30
N SER A 208 -44.55 9.43 2.65
CA SER A 208 -44.42 9.41 1.19
C SER A 208 -44.38 7.99 0.58
N LYS A 209 -44.10 6.97 1.37
CA LYS A 209 -43.79 5.58 0.93
C LYS A 209 -42.68 5.51 -0.12
N ALA A 210 -41.76 6.49 -0.11
CA ALA A 210 -40.68 6.62 -1.10
C ALA A 210 -39.76 5.39 -1.12
N PHE A 211 -39.47 4.79 0.04
CA PHE A 211 -38.61 3.59 0.15
C PHE A 211 -39.15 2.41 -0.69
N ILE A 212 -40.48 2.23 -0.78
CA ILE A 212 -41.09 1.17 -1.59
C ILE A 212 -40.83 1.40 -3.08
N LYS A 213 -40.93 2.67 -3.53
CA LYS A 213 -40.61 3.05 -4.90
C LYS A 213 -39.12 2.83 -5.22
N ASN A 214 -38.25 3.27 -4.32
CA ASN A 214 -36.79 3.13 -4.47
C ASN A 214 -36.37 1.67 -4.56
N ARG A 215 -36.92 0.78 -3.74
CA ARG A 215 -36.64 -0.68 -3.80
C ARG A 215 -37.06 -1.29 -5.16
N LYS A 216 -38.16 -0.80 -5.75
CA LYS A 216 -38.57 -1.25 -7.10
C LYS A 216 -37.61 -0.78 -8.18
N VAL A 217 -37.10 0.45 -8.05
CA VAL A 217 -36.09 1.00 -8.97
C VAL A 217 -34.80 0.18 -8.88
N LEU A 218 -34.31 -0.08 -7.68
CA LEU A 218 -33.09 -0.87 -7.46
C LEU A 218 -33.20 -2.32 -7.95
N ALA A 219 -34.40 -2.87 -8.05
CA ALA A 219 -34.62 -4.21 -8.61
C ALA A 219 -34.47 -4.27 -10.16
N GLY A 220 -34.50 -3.13 -10.82
CA GLY A 220 -34.37 -2.99 -12.28
C GLY A 220 -32.93 -2.80 -12.76
N PRO A 221 -32.76 -2.33 -14.00
CA PRO A 221 -31.49 -1.86 -14.55
C PRO A 221 -30.90 -0.68 -13.75
N ALA A 222 -29.62 -0.36 -13.99
CA ALA A 222 -29.01 0.85 -13.48
C ALA A 222 -29.69 2.11 -14.06
N PRO A 223 -29.74 3.24 -13.34
CA PRO A 223 -30.42 4.45 -13.79
C PRO A 223 -29.95 4.92 -15.16
N GLY A 224 -30.90 5.30 -16.03
CA GLY A 224 -30.61 5.78 -17.37
C GLY A 224 -30.19 4.71 -18.38
N ILE A 225 -30.14 3.44 -17.99
CA ILE A 225 -29.70 2.33 -18.85
C ILE A 225 -30.90 1.44 -19.17
N THR A 226 -31.15 1.22 -20.47
CA THR A 226 -32.15 0.28 -20.97
C THR A 226 -31.47 -0.82 -21.79
N PRO A 227 -32.15 -1.96 -22.04
CA PRO A 227 -31.63 -3.00 -22.93
C PRO A 227 -31.24 -2.50 -24.32
N GLU A 228 -31.86 -1.42 -24.80
CA GLU A 228 -31.64 -0.83 -26.13
C GLU A 228 -30.45 0.14 -26.13
N THR A 229 -30.20 0.83 -25.01
CA THR A 229 -29.14 1.88 -24.89
C THR A 229 -27.87 1.39 -24.22
N TRP A 230 -27.90 0.22 -23.58
CA TRP A 230 -26.82 -0.24 -22.72
C TRP A 230 -25.45 -0.30 -23.39
N GLN A 231 -25.37 -0.77 -24.64
CA GLN A 231 -24.13 -0.86 -25.38
C GLN A 231 -23.50 0.53 -25.63
N GLN A 232 -24.33 1.52 -25.96
CA GLN A 232 -23.88 2.89 -26.23
C GLN A 232 -23.30 3.55 -24.96
N ILE A 233 -23.76 3.14 -23.77
CA ILE A 233 -23.31 3.66 -22.49
C ILE A 233 -22.17 2.82 -21.91
N ALA A 234 -22.28 1.49 -21.92
CA ALA A 234 -21.34 0.58 -21.29
C ALA A 234 -20.02 0.42 -22.07
N GLU A 235 -20.05 0.42 -23.40
CA GLU A 235 -18.82 0.24 -24.21
C GLU A 235 -17.80 1.38 -24.05
N PRO A 236 -18.18 2.68 -24.07
CA PRO A 236 -17.25 3.75 -23.77
C PRO A 236 -16.64 3.63 -22.38
N ILE A 237 -17.46 3.34 -21.35
CA ILE A 237 -17.00 3.14 -19.98
C ILE A 237 -16.02 1.96 -19.91
N LYS A 238 -16.37 0.82 -20.51
CA LYS A 238 -15.49 -0.36 -20.56
C LYS A 238 -14.14 -0.04 -21.19
N LYS A 239 -14.13 0.71 -22.30
CA LYS A 239 -12.90 1.10 -22.99
C LYS A 239 -12.05 2.03 -22.14
N GLU A 240 -12.66 3.09 -21.58
CA GLU A 240 -11.94 4.08 -20.76
C GLU A 240 -11.35 3.46 -19.50
N PHE A 241 -12.18 2.78 -18.70
CA PHE A 241 -11.72 2.17 -17.45
C PHE A 241 -10.79 0.97 -17.69
N GLY A 242 -10.97 0.22 -18.78
CA GLY A 242 -10.04 -0.81 -19.19
C GLY A 242 -8.62 -0.26 -19.43
N GLN A 243 -8.52 0.88 -20.10
CA GLN A 243 -7.23 1.57 -20.28
C GLN A 243 -6.66 2.07 -18.94
N ARG A 244 -7.50 2.65 -18.08
CA ARG A 244 -7.08 3.10 -16.73
C ARG A 244 -6.55 1.92 -15.89
N ILE A 245 -7.23 0.77 -15.89
CA ILE A 245 -6.82 -0.42 -15.14
C ILE A 245 -5.44 -0.90 -15.61
N VAL A 246 -5.20 -0.97 -16.91
CA VAL A 246 -3.93 -1.44 -17.47
C VAL A 246 -2.79 -0.43 -17.21
N SER A 247 -3.09 0.86 -17.17
CA SER A 247 -2.09 1.91 -16.91
C SER A 247 -1.73 2.09 -15.42
N ARG A 248 -2.43 1.43 -14.51
CA ARG A 248 -2.17 1.54 -13.07
C ARG A 248 -1.06 0.60 -12.63
N GLU A 249 -0.08 1.15 -11.93
CA GLU A 249 1.02 0.38 -11.33
C GLU A 249 0.71 -0.09 -9.90
N ASP A 250 -0.27 0.54 -9.23
CA ASP A 250 -0.59 0.29 -7.82
C ASP A 250 -1.58 -0.87 -7.59
N VAL A 251 -2.31 -1.28 -8.63
CA VAL A 251 -3.32 -2.36 -8.57
C VAL A 251 -3.07 -3.40 -9.65
N PHE A 252 -3.02 -4.67 -9.26
CA PHE A 252 -2.93 -5.77 -10.22
C PHE A 252 -4.23 -5.89 -11.03
N PRO A 253 -4.19 -5.93 -12.37
CA PRO A 253 -5.37 -5.65 -13.22
C PRO A 253 -6.44 -6.75 -13.23
N PHE A 254 -6.19 -7.94 -12.67
CA PHE A 254 -7.10 -9.09 -12.82
C PHE A 254 -8.47 -8.84 -12.17
N ALA A 255 -8.53 -8.58 -10.87
CA ALA A 255 -9.79 -8.34 -10.18
C ALA A 255 -10.54 -7.09 -10.67
N PRO A 256 -9.86 -5.92 -10.90
CA PRO A 256 -10.51 -4.77 -11.54
C PRO A 256 -11.11 -5.08 -12.90
N THR A 257 -10.44 -5.88 -13.74
CA THR A 257 -10.97 -6.27 -15.08
C THR A 257 -12.20 -7.13 -14.94
N VAL A 258 -12.19 -8.14 -14.06
CA VAL A 258 -13.35 -9.00 -13.79
C VAL A 258 -14.54 -8.16 -13.27
N ALA A 259 -14.28 -7.20 -12.37
CA ALA A 259 -15.30 -6.28 -11.88
C ALA A 259 -15.88 -5.40 -12.98
N LEU A 260 -15.03 -4.82 -13.84
CA LEU A 260 -15.46 -4.01 -15.00
C LEU A 260 -16.33 -4.79 -15.95
N GLU A 261 -15.96 -6.03 -16.26
CA GLU A 261 -16.77 -6.92 -17.13
C GLU A 261 -18.12 -7.25 -16.50
N HIS A 262 -18.15 -7.53 -15.18
CA HIS A 262 -19.41 -7.74 -14.47
C HIS A 262 -20.32 -6.52 -14.56
N LEU A 263 -19.82 -5.34 -14.19
CA LEU A 263 -20.58 -4.09 -14.15
C LEU A 263 -21.17 -3.74 -15.52
N THR A 264 -20.34 -3.75 -16.56
CA THR A 264 -20.77 -3.36 -17.91
C THR A 264 -21.73 -4.39 -18.53
N ARG A 265 -21.56 -5.68 -18.24
CA ARG A 265 -22.45 -6.74 -18.73
C ARG A 265 -23.83 -6.73 -18.05
N THR A 266 -23.91 -6.36 -16.78
CA THR A 266 -25.13 -6.52 -15.98
C THR A 266 -25.89 -5.23 -15.69
N CYS A 267 -25.38 -4.07 -16.11
CA CYS A 267 -25.99 -2.77 -15.83
C CYS A 267 -27.43 -2.62 -16.40
N ALA A 268 -27.72 -3.27 -17.52
CA ALA A 268 -29.06 -3.28 -18.15
C ALA A 268 -29.96 -4.43 -17.66
N SER A 269 -29.44 -5.30 -16.79
CA SER A 269 -30.17 -6.50 -16.36
C SER A 269 -30.97 -6.24 -15.06
N PRO A 270 -32.05 -7.03 -14.82
CA PRO A 270 -32.64 -7.08 -13.49
C PRO A 270 -31.61 -7.50 -12.43
N ILE A 271 -31.76 -6.98 -11.20
CA ILE A 271 -30.78 -7.19 -10.13
C ILE A 271 -30.50 -8.66 -9.82
N LYS A 272 -31.48 -9.56 -9.95
CA LYS A 272 -31.27 -10.99 -9.72
C LYS A 272 -30.25 -11.61 -10.68
N VAL A 273 -30.20 -11.14 -11.94
CA VAL A 273 -29.21 -11.57 -12.93
C VAL A 273 -27.82 -11.02 -12.54
N ALA A 274 -27.78 -9.75 -12.11
CA ALA A 274 -26.55 -9.14 -11.63
C ALA A 274 -25.97 -9.90 -10.41
N TRP A 275 -26.80 -10.31 -9.45
CA TRP A 275 -26.37 -11.09 -8.29
C TRP A 275 -25.72 -12.44 -8.66
N GLN A 276 -26.30 -13.16 -9.64
CA GLN A 276 -25.71 -14.41 -10.10
C GLN A 276 -24.34 -14.17 -10.74
N SER A 277 -24.26 -13.15 -11.60
CA SER A 277 -23.01 -12.75 -12.25
C SER A 277 -21.97 -12.25 -11.26
N GLU A 278 -22.36 -11.55 -10.18
CA GLU A 278 -21.47 -11.08 -9.12
C GLU A 278 -20.83 -12.25 -8.36
N SER A 279 -21.62 -13.26 -7.99
CA SER A 279 -21.07 -14.46 -7.35
C SER A 279 -20.07 -15.21 -8.23
N LEU A 280 -20.33 -15.27 -9.55
CA LEU A 280 -19.39 -15.85 -10.52
C LEU A 280 -18.14 -14.98 -10.69
N ALA A 281 -18.27 -13.66 -10.71
CA ALA A 281 -17.13 -12.74 -10.78
C ALA A 281 -16.22 -12.91 -9.56
N LEU A 282 -16.79 -13.01 -8.37
CA LEU A 282 -16.04 -13.28 -7.14
C LEU A 282 -15.32 -14.63 -7.22
N SER A 283 -15.98 -15.70 -7.67
CA SER A 283 -15.38 -17.04 -7.75
C SER A 283 -14.20 -17.12 -8.72
N GLN A 284 -14.19 -16.31 -9.77
CA GLN A 284 -13.08 -16.25 -10.73
C GLN A 284 -11.77 -15.71 -10.14
N VAL A 285 -11.87 -14.79 -9.18
CA VAL A 285 -10.71 -14.14 -8.55
C VAL A 285 -10.33 -14.75 -7.21
N TRP A 286 -11.26 -15.44 -6.56
CA TRP A 286 -11.08 -16.06 -5.23
C TRP A 286 -9.99 -17.13 -5.25
N GLY A 287 -9.08 -17.09 -4.29
CA GLY A 287 -8.01 -18.06 -4.17
C GLY A 287 -6.98 -18.03 -5.32
N SER A 288 -7.13 -17.11 -6.28
CA SER A 288 -6.14 -16.95 -7.36
C SER A 288 -4.77 -16.59 -6.79
N PRO A 289 -3.66 -16.87 -7.49
CA PRO A 289 -2.33 -16.47 -7.04
C PRO A 289 -2.23 -14.99 -6.68
N ALA A 290 -2.91 -14.12 -7.44
CA ALA A 290 -2.95 -12.69 -7.16
C ALA A 290 -3.73 -12.35 -5.88
N ASN A 291 -4.86 -12.99 -5.64
CA ASN A 291 -5.63 -12.79 -4.40
C ASN A 291 -4.83 -13.27 -3.18
N ARG A 292 -4.21 -14.45 -3.24
CA ARG A 292 -3.36 -14.97 -2.15
C ARG A 292 -2.19 -14.02 -1.86
N GLY A 293 -1.48 -13.57 -2.90
CA GLY A 293 -0.33 -12.67 -2.75
C GLY A 293 -0.71 -11.28 -2.23
N LEU A 294 -1.77 -10.68 -2.75
CA LEU A 294 -2.25 -9.36 -2.30
C LEU A 294 -2.81 -9.43 -0.87
N SER A 295 -3.52 -10.50 -0.50
CA SER A 295 -3.99 -10.72 0.86
C SER A 295 -2.82 -10.89 1.84
N HIS A 296 -1.79 -11.66 1.46
CA HIS A 296 -0.56 -11.78 2.25
C HIS A 296 0.14 -10.42 2.44
N TYR A 297 0.30 -9.66 1.35
CA TYR A 297 0.88 -8.32 1.41
C TYR A 297 0.09 -7.38 2.33
N HIS A 298 -1.25 -7.44 2.26
CA HIS A 298 -2.11 -6.65 3.15
C HIS A 298 -1.96 -7.07 4.62
N SER A 299 -1.92 -8.38 4.89
CA SER A 299 -1.65 -8.91 6.24
C SER A 299 -0.28 -8.49 6.76
N ALA A 300 0.74 -8.46 5.89
CA ALA A 300 2.06 -7.96 6.25
C ALA A 300 2.04 -6.48 6.62
N LEU A 301 1.27 -5.64 5.89
CA LEU A 301 1.09 -4.23 6.24
C LEU A 301 0.36 -4.04 7.57
N GLN A 302 -0.67 -4.82 7.85
CA GLN A 302 -1.37 -4.79 9.14
C GLN A 302 -0.46 -5.24 10.29
N HIS A 303 0.33 -6.30 10.07
CA HIS A 303 1.34 -6.73 11.04
C HIS A 303 2.35 -5.61 11.30
N ASN A 304 2.89 -5.00 10.27
CA ASN A 304 3.85 -3.89 10.37
C ASN A 304 3.27 -2.67 11.11
N ALA A 305 1.99 -2.34 10.91
CA ALA A 305 1.35 -1.24 11.63
C ALA A 305 1.37 -1.44 13.17
N ASN A 306 1.34 -2.71 13.63
CA ASN A 306 1.37 -3.09 15.04
C ASN A 306 2.77 -3.46 15.55
N GLN A 307 3.64 -3.96 14.66
CA GLN A 307 5.00 -4.42 14.97
C GLN A 307 5.94 -4.14 13.79
N PRO A 308 6.44 -2.92 13.65
CA PRO A 308 7.30 -2.53 12.52
C PRO A 308 8.76 -3.02 12.70
N GLY A 309 8.97 -4.32 12.55
CA GLY A 309 10.27 -4.96 12.71
C GLY A 309 10.69 -5.13 14.18
N LEU A 310 11.98 -4.94 14.45
CA LEU A 310 12.58 -5.13 15.78
C LEU A 310 12.44 -3.88 16.66
N VAL A 311 11.21 -3.53 17.05
CA VAL A 311 10.90 -2.36 17.88
C VAL A 311 9.98 -2.74 19.03
N ASP A 312 10.15 -2.11 20.18
CA ASP A 312 9.25 -2.20 21.33
C ASP A 312 8.36 -0.94 21.38
N LEU A 313 7.15 -1.04 20.83
CA LEU A 313 6.19 0.07 20.80
C LEU A 313 5.57 0.39 22.17
N SER A 314 5.86 -0.38 23.23
CA SER A 314 5.44 -0.04 24.59
C SER A 314 6.27 1.11 25.18
N LEU A 315 7.41 1.43 24.57
CA LEU A 315 8.28 2.53 24.96
C LEU A 315 7.73 3.87 24.47
N ALA A 316 8.01 4.92 25.24
CA ALA A 316 7.63 6.26 24.85
C ALA A 316 8.42 6.71 23.62
N SER A 317 7.72 7.13 22.58
CA SER A 317 8.32 7.79 21.42
C SER A 317 8.26 9.31 21.60
N THR A 318 9.33 10.00 21.20
CA THR A 318 9.32 11.46 21.14
C THR A 318 8.75 11.89 19.79
N PRO A 319 7.63 12.66 19.75
CA PRO A 319 7.09 13.16 18.51
C PRO A 319 8.08 14.07 17.77
N THR A 320 8.30 13.81 16.49
CA THR A 320 9.14 14.66 15.64
C THR A 320 8.30 15.77 15.05
N THR A 321 8.70 17.01 15.30
CA THR A 321 8.03 18.22 14.77
C THR A 321 8.96 19.05 13.90
N THR A 322 10.26 19.00 14.15
CA THR A 322 11.30 19.73 13.43
C THR A 322 12.42 18.77 13.02
N VAL A 323 12.75 18.75 11.74
CA VAL A 323 13.77 17.88 11.15
C VAL A 323 14.89 18.71 10.56
N GLY A 324 16.14 18.42 10.95
CA GLY A 324 17.34 18.88 10.30
C GLY A 324 17.81 17.90 9.23
N ILE A 325 18.28 18.40 8.10
CA ILE A 325 18.84 17.57 7.01
C ILE A 325 20.16 18.19 6.58
N VAL A 326 21.22 17.39 6.59
CA VAL A 326 22.55 17.80 6.16
C VAL A 326 22.89 17.10 4.84
N GLY A 327 23.00 17.90 3.78
CA GLY A 327 23.16 17.48 2.39
C GLY A 327 21.91 17.84 1.56
N ALA A 328 22.06 18.74 0.58
CA ALA A 328 21.00 19.18 -0.34
C ALA A 328 21.09 18.49 -1.71
N GLY A 329 21.77 17.34 -1.78
CA GLY A 329 21.80 16.48 -2.96
C GLY A 329 20.44 15.84 -3.26
N LEU A 330 20.42 14.89 -4.20
CA LEU A 330 19.18 14.23 -4.64
C LEU A 330 18.38 13.62 -3.46
N MET A 331 19.04 12.84 -2.60
CA MET A 331 18.35 12.17 -1.48
C MET A 331 17.91 13.17 -0.42
N GLY A 332 18.81 14.05 0.06
CA GLY A 332 18.46 15.02 1.10
C GLY A 332 17.38 16.02 0.67
N SER A 333 17.36 16.46 -0.58
CA SER A 333 16.30 17.31 -1.12
C SER A 333 14.95 16.58 -1.17
N SER A 334 14.93 15.31 -1.56
CA SER A 334 13.70 14.50 -1.59
C SER A 334 13.19 14.18 -0.18
N ILE A 335 14.08 13.88 0.79
CA ILE A 335 13.71 13.72 2.21
C ILE A 335 13.11 15.02 2.77
N ALA A 336 13.75 16.18 2.49
CA ALA A 336 13.25 17.49 2.91
C ALA A 336 11.85 17.79 2.36
N LYS A 337 11.61 17.46 1.09
CA LYS A 337 10.31 17.63 0.43
C LYS A 337 9.21 16.78 1.11
N ILE A 338 9.49 15.51 1.38
CA ILE A 338 8.53 14.60 2.03
C ILE A 338 8.21 15.07 3.46
N CYS A 339 9.23 15.43 4.24
CA CYS A 339 9.04 15.95 5.60
C CYS A 339 8.18 17.23 5.59
N TYR A 340 8.47 18.17 4.70
CA TYR A 340 7.71 19.41 4.56
C TYR A 340 6.27 19.16 4.10
N ALA A 341 6.05 18.26 3.14
CA ALA A 341 4.72 17.86 2.68
C ALA A 341 3.89 17.14 3.77
N ALA A 342 4.56 16.48 4.71
CA ALA A 342 3.93 15.86 5.89
C ALA A 342 3.63 16.87 7.02
N GLY A 343 3.89 18.17 6.84
CA GLY A 343 3.62 19.21 7.82
C GLY A 343 4.69 19.37 8.91
N LEU A 344 5.91 18.86 8.68
CA LEU A 344 7.04 19.07 9.60
C LEU A 344 7.77 20.36 9.27
N SER A 345 8.40 20.97 10.31
CA SER A 345 9.39 22.04 10.11
C SER A 345 10.69 21.44 9.61
N VAL A 346 11.33 22.06 8.60
CA VAL A 346 12.54 21.52 7.99
C VAL A 346 13.68 22.55 8.00
N ARG A 347 14.88 22.13 8.40
CA ARG A 347 16.14 22.87 8.32
C ARG A 347 17.06 22.12 7.34
N LEU A 348 17.42 22.72 6.21
CA LEU A 348 18.27 22.08 5.19
C LEU A 348 19.63 22.78 5.14
N LEU A 349 20.71 22.07 5.43
CA LEU A 349 22.10 22.55 5.35
C LEU A 349 22.85 21.81 4.25
N ASP A 350 23.66 22.55 3.49
CA ASP A 350 24.64 21.99 2.56
C ASP A 350 25.92 22.82 2.62
N ALA A 351 27.04 22.24 2.27
CA ALA A 351 28.31 22.97 2.13
C ALA A 351 28.20 24.09 1.07
N ASP A 352 27.39 23.88 0.03
CA ASP A 352 26.95 24.92 -0.90
C ASP A 352 25.63 25.54 -0.41
N HIS A 353 25.73 26.62 0.36
CA HIS A 353 24.56 27.34 0.89
C HIS A 353 23.60 27.83 -0.22
N ALA A 354 24.14 28.20 -1.41
CA ALA A 354 23.31 28.62 -2.54
C ALA A 354 22.47 27.47 -3.09
N LEU A 355 23.03 26.25 -3.12
CA LEU A 355 22.29 25.03 -3.47
C LEU A 355 21.16 24.78 -2.46
N ALA A 356 21.44 24.82 -1.16
CA ALA A 356 20.43 24.62 -0.12
C ALA A 356 19.26 25.62 -0.25
N ALA A 357 19.57 26.91 -0.45
CA ALA A 357 18.56 27.95 -0.65
C ALA A 357 17.71 27.72 -1.91
N LYS A 358 18.33 27.34 -3.03
CA LYS A 358 17.65 27.02 -4.29
C LYS A 358 16.72 25.80 -4.14
N VAL A 359 17.18 24.75 -3.46
CA VAL A 359 16.39 23.53 -3.19
C VAL A 359 15.18 23.86 -2.32
N VAL A 360 15.34 24.63 -1.24
CA VAL A 360 14.24 25.07 -0.37
C VAL A 360 13.17 25.82 -1.17
N GLN A 361 13.58 26.76 -2.05
CA GLN A 361 12.62 27.49 -2.87
C GLN A 361 11.87 26.58 -3.85
N LYS A 362 12.57 25.61 -4.45
CA LYS A 362 11.96 24.62 -5.34
C LYS A 362 10.93 23.77 -4.57
N ILE A 363 11.28 23.26 -3.39
CA ILE A 363 10.36 22.45 -2.57
C ILE A 363 9.10 23.23 -2.22
N LYS A 364 9.21 24.50 -1.81
CA LYS A 364 8.04 25.36 -1.53
C LYS A 364 7.11 25.45 -2.75
N ASN A 365 7.67 25.69 -3.92
CA ASN A 365 6.89 25.80 -5.15
C ASN A 365 6.22 24.47 -5.52
N ASP A 366 6.95 23.36 -5.49
CA ASP A 366 6.45 22.02 -5.86
C ASP A 366 5.32 21.57 -4.93
N VAL A 367 5.47 21.75 -3.61
CA VAL A 367 4.47 21.32 -2.62
C VAL A 367 3.22 22.21 -2.70
N CYS A 368 3.37 23.53 -2.87
CA CYS A 368 2.22 24.44 -3.04
C CYS A 368 1.45 24.17 -4.34
N ALA A 369 2.15 23.81 -5.43
CA ALA A 369 1.50 23.54 -6.72
C ALA A 369 0.76 22.19 -6.75
N GLY A 370 1.22 21.20 -5.98
CA GLY A 370 0.66 19.84 -5.94
C GLY A 370 -0.49 19.64 -4.94
N GLN A 371 -0.74 20.59 -4.05
CA GLN A 371 -1.81 20.48 -3.07
C GLN A 371 -3.09 21.17 -3.54
N SER A 372 -4.14 20.38 -3.71
CA SER A 372 -5.51 20.83 -3.42
C SER A 372 -5.55 21.14 -1.90
N CYS A 373 -5.33 22.42 -1.55
CA CYS A 373 -5.03 22.93 -0.20
C CYS A 373 -6.23 22.82 0.75
N ALA A 374 -6.50 21.68 1.35
CA ALA A 374 -7.62 21.62 2.29
C ALA A 374 -7.35 20.97 3.67
N SER A 375 -6.24 20.25 3.89
CA SER A 375 -6.14 19.47 5.14
C SER A 375 -4.81 19.49 5.90
N ILE A 376 -3.71 20.04 5.36
CA ILE A 376 -2.41 20.05 6.06
C ILE A 376 -1.93 21.48 6.23
N THR A 377 -1.73 21.93 7.48
CA THR A 377 -1.06 23.18 7.78
C THR A 377 0.44 23.02 7.56
N LEU A 378 0.96 23.56 6.44
CA LEU A 378 2.40 23.60 6.18
C LEU A 378 3.09 24.46 7.24
N LYS A 379 4.15 23.90 7.85
CA LYS A 379 5.01 24.62 8.78
C LYS A 379 6.12 25.39 8.01
N GLU A 380 7.30 25.53 8.60
CA GLU A 380 8.41 26.26 8.01
C GLU A 380 9.40 25.31 7.31
N ILE A 381 9.86 25.66 6.11
CA ILE A 381 11.09 25.10 5.53
C ILE A 381 12.07 26.23 5.23
N ARG A 382 13.32 26.10 5.71
CA ARG A 382 14.40 27.09 5.47
C ARG A 382 15.76 26.41 5.23
N ALA A 383 16.62 27.11 4.48
CA ALA A 383 18.03 26.79 4.41
C ALA A 383 18.70 27.22 5.73
N ALA A 384 19.55 26.36 6.26
CA ALA A 384 20.40 26.64 7.40
C ALA A 384 21.78 27.12 6.91
N GLU A 385 22.39 28.06 7.62
CA GLU A 385 23.72 28.58 7.30
C GLU A 385 24.84 27.84 8.06
N ASP A 386 24.50 27.25 9.21
CA ASP A 386 25.43 26.49 10.05
C ASP A 386 24.70 25.41 10.85
N TYR A 387 25.47 24.59 11.60
CA TYR A 387 24.95 23.52 12.43
C TYR A 387 24.22 24.03 13.67
N ASP A 388 24.46 25.24 14.16
CA ASP A 388 23.84 25.80 15.37
C ASP A 388 22.33 26.01 15.16
N GLN A 389 21.91 26.15 13.90
CA GLN A 389 20.50 26.26 13.52
C GLN A 389 19.70 24.94 13.63
N PHE A 390 20.36 23.84 14.06
CA PHE A 390 19.68 22.58 14.40
C PHE A 390 19.34 22.44 15.89
N SER A 391 19.61 23.46 16.71
CA SER A 391 19.36 23.43 18.15
C SER A 391 17.88 23.23 18.55
N ASP A 392 16.94 23.48 17.64
CA ASP A 392 15.50 23.26 17.80
C ASP A 392 15.00 21.93 17.16
N CYS A 393 15.89 21.14 16.53
CA CYS A 393 15.51 19.92 15.85
C CYS A 393 15.29 18.74 16.82
N ASP A 394 14.27 17.95 16.57
CA ASP A 394 14.01 16.69 17.25
C ASP A 394 14.81 15.53 16.62
N LEU A 395 15.05 15.62 15.32
CA LEU A 395 15.80 14.65 14.52
C LEU A 395 16.68 15.38 13.52
N VAL A 396 17.94 14.93 13.35
CA VAL A 396 18.81 15.40 12.25
C VAL A 396 19.30 14.23 11.43
N ILE A 397 19.05 14.27 10.12
CA ILE A 397 19.42 13.22 9.15
C ILE A 397 20.61 13.68 8.32
N GLU A 398 21.70 12.96 8.38
CA GLU A 398 22.86 13.14 7.50
C GLU A 398 22.60 12.43 6.15
N SER A 399 22.76 13.15 5.05
CA SER A 399 22.57 12.67 3.68
C SER A 399 23.62 13.25 2.72
N VAL A 400 24.90 13.27 3.15
CA VAL A 400 26.03 13.72 2.33
C VAL A 400 26.60 12.54 1.51
N VAL A 401 27.71 12.80 0.77
CA VAL A 401 28.36 11.79 -0.07
C VAL A 401 28.71 10.51 0.71
N GLU A 402 28.61 9.35 0.04
CA GLU A 402 28.75 8.01 0.64
C GLU A 402 30.24 7.68 0.88
N THR A 403 30.88 8.44 1.77
CA THR A 403 32.29 8.31 2.14
C THR A 403 32.40 8.30 3.65
N LEU A 404 32.97 7.22 4.23
CA LEU A 404 33.02 6.96 5.67
C LEU A 404 33.59 8.15 6.45
N ASP A 405 34.75 8.69 6.05
CA ASP A 405 35.42 9.76 6.78
C ASP A 405 34.64 11.09 6.72
N VAL A 406 34.01 11.38 5.56
CA VAL A 406 33.16 12.59 5.42
C VAL A 406 31.95 12.49 6.34
N LYS A 407 31.25 11.33 6.34
CA LYS A 407 30.09 11.10 7.19
C LYS A 407 30.45 11.18 8.66
N LYS A 408 31.57 10.59 9.10
CA LYS A 408 32.06 10.71 10.49
C LYS A 408 32.24 12.15 10.92
N ILE A 409 32.90 12.98 10.10
CA ILE A 409 33.10 14.40 10.40
C ILE A 409 31.78 15.15 10.51
N VAL A 410 30.86 14.92 9.58
CA VAL A 410 29.53 15.55 9.58
C VAL A 410 28.72 15.14 10.80
N LEU A 411 28.66 13.85 11.11
CA LEU A 411 27.94 13.32 12.27
C LEU A 411 28.46 13.88 13.60
N GLN A 412 29.78 14.00 13.76
CA GLN A 412 30.37 14.65 14.95
C GLN A 412 29.98 16.14 15.05
N ARG A 413 29.91 16.86 13.95
CA ARG A 413 29.47 18.27 13.94
C ARG A 413 27.99 18.39 14.30
N ILE A 414 27.14 17.53 13.74
CA ILE A 414 25.73 17.45 14.11
C ILE A 414 25.59 17.20 15.61
N GLU A 415 26.25 16.15 16.12
CA GLU A 415 26.17 15.78 17.55
C GLU A 415 26.58 16.92 18.47
N ALA A 416 27.63 17.69 18.11
CA ALA A 416 28.14 18.80 18.90
C ALA A 416 27.20 20.03 18.93
N SER A 417 26.30 20.16 17.95
CA SER A 417 25.46 21.35 17.75
C SER A 417 23.98 21.12 18.17
N VAL A 418 23.59 19.89 18.50
CA VAL A 418 22.21 19.56 18.84
C VAL A 418 22.07 19.17 20.34
N PRO A 419 20.90 19.42 20.95
CA PRO A 419 20.60 18.96 22.31
C PRO A 419 20.73 17.43 22.47
N GLU A 420 20.97 16.95 23.69
CA GLU A 420 21.07 15.51 23.97
C GLU A 420 19.80 14.73 23.62
N ARG A 421 18.62 15.37 23.66
CA ARG A 421 17.35 14.75 23.27
C ARG A 421 17.20 14.50 21.76
N THR A 422 18.00 15.19 20.94
CA THR A 422 17.89 15.11 19.47
C THR A 422 18.43 13.79 18.97
N ILE A 423 17.65 13.09 18.15
CA ILE A 423 18.09 11.89 17.44
C ILE A 423 19.01 12.30 16.29
N VAL A 424 20.13 11.64 16.18
CA VAL A 424 21.06 11.78 15.04
C VAL A 424 20.91 10.55 14.15
N ALA A 425 20.69 10.77 12.87
CA ALA A 425 20.52 9.68 11.92
C ALA A 425 21.38 9.85 10.67
N THR A 426 21.66 8.75 9.99
CA THR A 426 22.34 8.74 8.69
C THR A 426 21.46 8.05 7.64
N ASN A 427 21.47 8.58 6.41
CA ASN A 427 20.81 7.96 5.27
C ASN A 427 21.80 7.13 4.42
N THR A 428 22.85 6.59 5.04
CA THR A 428 23.79 5.69 4.34
C THR A 428 23.06 4.49 3.75
N SER A 429 23.51 4.01 2.62
CA SER A 429 22.92 2.85 1.92
C SER A 429 23.65 1.51 2.19
N ALA A 430 24.91 1.56 2.64
CA ALA A 430 25.72 0.34 2.78
C ALA A 430 26.75 0.38 3.91
N ILE A 431 27.10 1.57 4.43
CA ILE A 431 28.11 1.69 5.48
C ILE A 431 27.50 1.23 6.82
N PRO A 432 28.11 0.24 7.52
CA PRO A 432 27.60 -0.23 8.80
C PRO A 432 27.44 0.90 9.81
N ILE A 433 26.32 0.93 10.52
CA ILE A 433 26.00 1.96 11.54
C ILE A 433 27.02 1.96 12.65
N GLU A 434 27.51 0.76 13.06
CA GLU A 434 28.56 0.61 14.06
C GLU A 434 29.84 1.39 13.70
N LYS A 435 30.26 1.35 12.42
CA LYS A 435 31.45 2.07 11.95
C LYS A 435 31.29 3.59 12.02
N LEU A 436 30.08 4.09 11.76
CA LEU A 436 29.75 5.51 11.83
C LEU A 436 29.61 5.98 13.29
N ALA A 437 29.03 5.15 14.15
CA ALA A 437 28.84 5.43 15.56
C ALA A 437 30.15 5.50 16.36
N SER A 438 31.22 4.86 15.90
CA SER A 438 32.49 4.68 16.64
C SER A 438 33.15 5.99 17.12
N ASN A 439 32.82 7.12 16.51
CA ASN A 439 33.38 8.43 16.82
C ASN A 439 32.38 9.37 17.52
N LEU A 440 31.16 8.91 17.80
CA LEU A 440 30.15 9.67 18.51
C LEU A 440 30.31 9.52 20.04
N LYS A 441 29.94 10.56 20.76
CA LYS A 441 29.93 10.57 22.23
C LYS A 441 28.66 9.92 22.77
N HIS A 442 27.56 10.01 22.03
CA HIS A 442 26.22 9.56 22.39
C HIS A 442 25.67 8.61 21.32
N PRO A 443 26.30 7.44 21.11
CA PRO A 443 25.87 6.49 20.09
C PRO A 443 24.50 5.87 20.38
N GLU A 444 23.98 5.97 21.62
CA GLU A 444 22.64 5.51 22.01
C GLU A 444 21.51 6.27 21.32
N ARG A 445 21.73 7.51 20.88
CA ARG A 445 20.78 8.33 20.13
C ARG A 445 21.05 8.36 18.62
N PHE A 446 21.88 7.45 18.13
CA PHE A 446 22.25 7.36 16.72
C PHE A 446 21.67 6.11 16.06
N CYS A 447 21.10 6.24 14.86
CA CYS A 447 20.59 5.13 14.04
C CYS A 447 20.72 5.41 12.54
N GLY A 448 20.50 4.39 11.72
CA GLY A 448 20.26 4.57 10.28
C GLY A 448 18.78 4.85 10.02
N ILE A 449 18.50 5.78 9.10
CA ILE A 449 17.16 5.97 8.51
C ILE A 449 17.37 5.96 6.99
N HIS A 450 17.36 4.76 6.42
CA HIS A 450 17.68 4.55 5.02
C HIS A 450 16.44 4.61 4.14
N PHE A 451 16.34 5.65 3.34
CA PHE A 451 15.35 5.77 2.28
C PHE A 451 15.89 5.12 1.00
N CYS A 452 15.26 4.05 0.51
CA CYS A 452 15.68 3.43 -0.75
C CYS A 452 15.53 4.41 -1.93
N HIS A 453 14.37 5.03 -2.06
CA HIS A 453 14.12 6.21 -2.89
C HIS A 453 12.96 7.01 -2.29
N PRO A 454 13.21 8.19 -1.71
CA PRO A 454 12.21 8.87 -0.88
C PRO A 454 10.86 9.10 -1.57
N GLU A 455 10.84 9.53 -2.83
CA GLU A 455 9.60 9.86 -3.55
C GLU A 455 8.91 8.63 -4.18
N LEU A 456 9.66 7.61 -4.59
CA LEU A 456 9.11 6.46 -5.33
C LEU A 456 8.80 5.26 -4.44
N MET A 457 9.60 5.02 -3.40
CA MET A 457 9.48 3.84 -2.54
C MET A 457 8.79 4.16 -1.22
N ALA A 458 7.90 3.28 -0.78
CA ALA A 458 7.17 3.46 0.47
C ALA A 458 8.00 3.06 1.70
N LEU A 459 8.99 2.20 1.53
CA LEU A 459 9.80 1.64 2.61
C LEU A 459 10.87 2.59 3.12
N VAL A 460 11.09 2.56 4.44
CA VAL A 460 12.26 3.13 5.12
C VAL A 460 12.82 2.11 6.11
N GLU A 461 14.08 1.74 5.94
CA GLU A 461 14.80 0.88 6.88
C GLU A 461 15.30 1.70 8.06
N VAL A 462 14.86 1.35 9.28
CA VAL A 462 15.36 1.93 10.54
C VAL A 462 16.41 1.00 11.09
N VAL A 463 17.68 1.37 10.93
CA VAL A 463 18.82 0.47 11.21
C VAL A 463 19.42 0.76 12.58
N CYS A 464 19.38 -0.25 13.45
CA CYS A 464 19.83 -0.18 14.83
C CYS A 464 21.26 -0.67 14.93
N GLY A 465 22.20 0.24 15.26
CA GLY A 465 23.55 -0.15 15.65
C GLY A 465 23.59 -0.83 17.03
N PRO A 466 24.71 -1.45 17.39
CA PRO A 466 24.81 -2.17 18.68
C PRO A 466 24.58 -1.29 19.92
N ALA A 467 24.84 0.01 19.82
CA ALA A 467 24.66 0.97 20.90
C ALA A 467 23.36 1.78 20.83
N THR A 468 22.58 1.66 19.74
CA THR A 468 21.32 2.41 19.57
C THR A 468 20.31 2.03 20.66
N SER A 469 19.76 3.02 21.38
CA SER A 469 18.76 2.74 22.41
C SER A 469 17.40 2.36 21.84
N PRO A 470 16.60 1.53 22.56
CA PRO A 470 15.26 1.18 22.13
C PRO A 470 14.32 2.40 21.95
N GLU A 471 14.47 3.44 22.76
CA GLU A 471 13.70 4.69 22.67
C GLU A 471 14.03 5.45 21.39
N THR A 472 15.30 5.45 20.96
CA THR A 472 15.74 6.02 19.69
C THR A 472 15.08 5.29 18.52
N VAL A 473 15.05 3.95 18.56
CA VAL A 473 14.40 3.14 17.53
C VAL A 473 12.89 3.44 17.47
N CYS A 474 12.23 3.46 18.63
CA CYS A 474 10.80 3.75 18.72
C CYS A 474 10.46 5.14 18.14
N SER A 475 11.25 6.16 18.47
CA SER A 475 11.06 7.52 17.97
C SER A 475 11.35 7.64 16.46
N ALA A 476 12.38 6.96 15.95
CA ALA A 476 12.69 6.91 14.51
C ALA A 476 11.56 6.21 13.71
N VAL A 477 11.02 5.12 14.24
CA VAL A 477 9.85 4.43 13.67
C VAL A 477 8.64 5.36 13.64
N GLY A 478 8.34 6.05 14.75
CA GLY A 478 7.27 7.03 14.86
C GLY A 478 7.41 8.18 13.85
N PHE A 479 8.63 8.68 13.66
CA PHE A 479 8.92 9.67 12.61
C PHE A 479 8.57 9.14 11.21
N VAL A 480 9.03 7.92 10.86
CA VAL A 480 8.78 7.32 9.55
C VAL A 480 7.29 7.10 9.30
N GLN A 481 6.54 6.64 10.30
CA GLN A 481 5.08 6.52 10.23
C GLN A 481 4.41 7.90 10.07
N GLY A 482 4.90 8.92 10.79
CA GLY A 482 4.40 10.30 10.70
C GLY A 482 4.50 10.92 9.31
N ILE A 483 5.51 10.56 8.53
CA ILE A 483 5.65 10.96 7.12
C ILE A 483 4.99 9.97 6.15
N LYS A 484 4.11 9.10 6.64
CA LYS A 484 3.32 8.12 5.86
C LYS A 484 4.18 7.14 5.04
N LYS A 485 5.33 6.73 5.59
CA LYS A 485 6.19 5.67 5.07
C LYS A 485 6.06 4.39 5.91
N ILE A 486 6.51 3.28 5.37
CA ILE A 486 6.50 1.96 6.02
C ILE A 486 7.86 1.76 6.69
N PRO A 487 7.97 1.85 8.02
CA PRO A 487 9.22 1.57 8.71
C PRO A 487 9.44 0.07 8.89
N ILE A 488 10.68 -0.39 8.74
CA ILE A 488 11.12 -1.70 9.22
C ILE A 488 12.34 -1.48 10.10
N ALA A 489 12.18 -1.66 11.41
CA ALA A 489 13.30 -1.64 12.34
C ALA A 489 14.10 -2.94 12.25
N MET A 490 15.42 -2.82 12.08
CA MET A 490 16.31 -3.95 11.84
C MET A 490 17.68 -3.78 12.48
N ARG A 491 18.40 -4.88 12.63
CA ARG A 491 19.80 -4.83 13.09
C ARG A 491 20.72 -4.33 11.98
N ASP A 492 21.84 -3.73 12.40
CA ASP A 492 22.91 -3.33 11.49
C ASP A 492 23.50 -4.55 10.75
N SER A 493 23.56 -4.43 9.43
CA SER A 493 24.14 -5.42 8.54
C SER A 493 24.62 -4.72 7.27
N PRO A 494 25.78 -5.08 6.71
CA PRO A 494 26.27 -4.48 5.47
C PRO A 494 25.26 -4.60 4.32
N GLY A 495 24.79 -3.45 3.78
CA GLY A 495 23.75 -3.39 2.75
C GLY A 495 22.33 -3.59 3.26
N PHE A 496 22.15 -3.69 4.60
CA PHE A 496 20.86 -3.85 5.28
C PHE A 496 20.04 -5.01 4.71
N VAL A 497 18.73 -4.86 4.50
CA VAL A 497 17.89 -5.90 3.88
C VAL A 497 17.70 -5.65 2.38
N VAL A 498 17.26 -4.43 2.02
CA VAL A 498 16.88 -4.11 0.65
C VAL A 498 18.06 -4.27 -0.31
N ASN A 499 19.23 -3.71 0.02
CA ASN A 499 20.39 -3.79 -0.86
C ASN A 499 21.00 -5.20 -0.90
N ARG A 500 20.88 -6.02 0.16
CA ARG A 500 21.29 -7.43 0.12
C ARG A 500 20.42 -8.23 -0.86
N LEU A 501 19.08 -8.08 -0.78
CA LEU A 501 18.14 -8.77 -1.69
C LEU A 501 18.31 -8.28 -3.13
N LEU A 502 18.50 -6.97 -3.32
CA LEU A 502 18.77 -6.41 -4.64
C LEU A 502 20.09 -6.93 -5.21
N ALA A 503 21.15 -6.99 -4.41
CA ALA A 503 22.44 -7.54 -4.84
C ALA A 503 22.31 -9.01 -5.24
N ALA A 504 21.56 -9.83 -4.51
CA ALA A 504 21.28 -11.22 -4.90
C ALA A 504 20.61 -11.30 -6.27
N LEU A 505 19.62 -10.45 -6.54
CA LEU A 505 18.93 -10.39 -7.84
C LEU A 505 19.88 -9.98 -8.96
N LEU A 506 20.65 -8.89 -8.76
CA LEU A 506 21.55 -8.37 -9.80
C LEU A 506 22.72 -9.30 -10.07
N ASN A 507 23.30 -9.93 -9.04
CA ASN A 507 24.39 -10.89 -9.24
C ASN A 507 23.89 -12.15 -9.94
N ALA A 508 22.70 -12.67 -9.59
CA ALA A 508 22.11 -13.80 -10.29
C ALA A 508 21.91 -13.53 -11.79
N ALA A 509 21.46 -12.31 -12.13
CA ALA A 509 21.32 -11.90 -13.53
C ALA A 509 22.67 -11.77 -14.25
N LEU A 510 23.67 -11.19 -13.60
CA LEU A 510 25.04 -11.11 -14.15
C LEU A 510 25.66 -12.49 -14.36
N ASP A 511 25.45 -13.42 -13.44
CA ASP A 511 25.94 -14.81 -13.58
C ASP A 511 25.25 -15.53 -14.74
N LEU A 512 23.95 -15.39 -14.93
CA LEU A 512 23.22 -15.92 -16.09
C LEU A 512 23.78 -15.37 -17.41
N PHE A 513 24.06 -14.06 -17.44
CA PHE A 513 24.65 -13.43 -18.62
C PHE A 513 26.05 -13.96 -18.91
N VAL A 514 26.92 -14.12 -17.91
CA VAL A 514 28.24 -14.73 -18.03
C VAL A 514 28.12 -16.17 -18.56
N ASN A 515 27.08 -16.90 -18.15
CA ASN A 515 26.79 -18.26 -18.61
C ASN A 515 26.09 -18.33 -19.99
N GLY A 516 26.05 -17.21 -20.73
CA GLY A 516 25.63 -17.20 -22.14
C GLY A 516 24.15 -16.85 -22.37
N VAL A 517 23.36 -16.53 -21.33
CA VAL A 517 21.97 -16.04 -21.50
C VAL A 517 21.99 -14.59 -21.97
N GLU A 518 21.19 -14.24 -22.95
CA GLU A 518 21.11 -12.86 -23.45
C GLU A 518 20.40 -11.92 -22.45
N ILE A 519 20.92 -10.69 -22.33
CA ILE A 519 20.39 -9.66 -21.42
C ILE A 519 18.91 -9.39 -21.63
N GLN A 520 18.47 -9.27 -22.89
CA GLN A 520 17.08 -9.00 -23.24
C GLN A 520 16.14 -10.11 -22.77
N ARG A 521 16.60 -11.38 -22.82
CA ARG A 521 15.82 -12.52 -22.33
C ARG A 521 15.71 -12.52 -20.81
N ILE A 522 16.80 -12.18 -20.12
CA ILE A 522 16.81 -12.06 -18.65
C ILE A 522 15.86 -10.94 -18.21
N ASP A 523 15.98 -9.75 -18.82
CA ASP A 523 15.13 -8.61 -18.49
C ASP A 523 13.66 -8.85 -18.86
N ALA A 524 13.38 -9.48 -20.00
CA ALA A 524 12.02 -9.84 -20.38
C ALA A 524 11.41 -10.86 -19.41
N ALA A 525 12.14 -11.90 -19.02
CA ALA A 525 11.65 -12.90 -18.06
C ALA A 525 11.26 -12.29 -16.70
N MET A 526 12.01 -11.28 -16.23
CA MET A 526 11.71 -10.61 -14.96
C MET A 526 10.57 -9.60 -15.10
N ARG A 527 10.45 -8.89 -16.23
CA ARG A 527 9.27 -8.05 -16.52
C ARG A 527 7.99 -8.88 -16.63
N ASP A 528 8.05 -10.03 -17.30
CA ASP A 528 6.89 -10.94 -17.41
C ASP A 528 6.48 -11.53 -16.04
N PHE A 529 7.41 -11.65 -15.11
CA PHE A 529 7.11 -12.01 -13.73
C PHE A 529 6.33 -10.89 -13.00
N GLY A 530 6.52 -9.62 -13.41
CA GLY A 530 5.81 -8.45 -12.90
C GLY A 530 6.71 -7.37 -12.31
N PHE A 531 8.05 -7.45 -12.44
CA PHE A 531 8.91 -6.32 -12.09
C PHE A 531 8.70 -5.15 -13.06
N LEU A 532 8.85 -3.92 -12.57
CA LEU A 532 8.73 -2.70 -13.39
C LEU A 532 9.85 -2.59 -14.44
N GLY A 533 10.99 -3.23 -14.20
CA GLY A 533 12.12 -3.28 -15.11
C GLY A 533 12.93 -4.55 -14.91
N GLY A 534 13.71 -4.94 -15.94
CA GLY A 534 14.64 -6.05 -15.83
C GLY A 534 15.88 -5.71 -15.01
N PRO A 535 16.65 -6.71 -14.54
CA PRO A 535 17.83 -6.50 -13.70
C PRO A 535 18.88 -5.55 -14.30
N PHE A 536 19.12 -5.61 -15.60
CA PHE A 536 20.09 -4.75 -16.28
C PHE A 536 19.57 -3.33 -16.47
N GLU A 537 18.26 -3.16 -16.67
CA GLU A 537 17.62 -1.85 -16.64
C GLU A 537 17.72 -1.21 -15.25
N ILE A 538 17.55 -2.02 -14.18
CA ILE A 538 17.69 -1.56 -12.79
C ILE A 538 19.12 -1.11 -12.52
N ILE A 539 20.15 -1.85 -12.97
CA ILE A 539 21.55 -1.41 -12.84
C ILE A 539 21.76 -0.06 -13.52
N ASP A 540 21.21 0.14 -14.71
CA ASP A 540 21.37 1.38 -15.46
C ASP A 540 20.63 2.57 -14.81
N VAL A 541 19.50 2.34 -14.16
CA VAL A 541 18.76 3.35 -13.40
C VAL A 541 19.50 3.77 -12.13
N ILE A 542 19.99 2.80 -11.34
CA ILE A 542 20.77 3.03 -10.12
C ILE A 542 22.12 3.69 -10.45
N GLY A 543 22.73 3.24 -11.53
CA GLY A 543 24.05 3.59 -11.99
C GLY A 543 25.07 2.47 -11.75
N VAL A 544 25.78 2.11 -12.81
CA VAL A 544 26.79 1.05 -12.83
C VAL A 544 27.87 1.24 -11.74
N ASP A 545 28.32 2.48 -11.55
CA ASP A 545 29.28 2.85 -10.49
C ASP A 545 28.70 2.68 -9.08
N THR A 546 27.46 3.11 -8.87
CA THR A 546 26.78 2.94 -7.59
C THR A 546 26.60 1.46 -7.22
N CYS A 547 26.15 0.63 -8.17
CA CYS A 547 26.04 -0.82 -8.00
C CYS A 547 27.40 -1.46 -7.69
N MET A 548 28.45 -1.03 -8.40
CA MET A 548 29.81 -1.56 -8.18
C MET A 548 30.34 -1.19 -6.79
N TYR A 549 30.20 0.07 -6.35
CA TYR A 549 30.72 0.50 -5.04
C TYR A 549 29.93 -0.15 -3.88
N ALA A 550 28.61 -0.21 -3.98
CA ALA A 550 27.76 -0.88 -2.99
C ALA A 550 28.08 -2.38 -2.92
N GLY A 551 28.19 -3.04 -4.08
CA GLY A 551 28.57 -4.45 -4.18
C GLY A 551 29.94 -4.71 -3.56
N ARG A 552 30.94 -3.87 -3.84
CA ARG A 552 32.26 -3.98 -3.24
C ARG A 552 32.24 -3.84 -1.72
N THR A 553 31.50 -2.86 -1.19
CA THR A 553 31.36 -2.66 0.28
C THR A 553 30.78 -3.90 0.95
N MET A 554 29.72 -4.48 0.36
CA MET A 554 29.11 -5.70 0.87
C MET A 554 30.03 -6.92 0.74
N TRP A 555 30.75 -7.05 -0.37
CA TRP A 555 31.71 -8.15 -0.60
C TRP A 555 32.87 -8.08 0.42
N GLU A 556 33.48 -6.91 0.62
CA GLU A 556 34.55 -6.69 1.61
C GLU A 556 34.06 -6.98 3.05
N ALA A 557 32.77 -6.84 3.31
CA ALA A 557 32.13 -7.19 4.56
C ALA A 557 31.71 -8.67 4.67
N GLY A 558 31.92 -9.48 3.63
CA GLY A 558 31.68 -10.92 3.64
C GLY A 558 30.24 -11.34 3.31
N VAL A 559 29.43 -10.46 2.71
CA VAL A 559 28.08 -10.80 2.25
C VAL A 559 28.16 -11.84 1.12
N LYS A 560 27.60 -13.03 1.34
CA LYS A 560 27.83 -14.21 0.48
C LYS A 560 27.15 -14.14 -0.88
N CYS A 561 26.01 -13.46 -0.98
CA CYS A 561 25.28 -13.33 -2.24
C CYS A 561 25.95 -12.37 -3.25
N VAL A 562 27.02 -11.68 -2.85
CA VAL A 562 27.71 -10.71 -3.69
C VAL A 562 28.98 -11.30 -4.26
N SER A 563 29.08 -11.34 -5.59
CA SER A 563 30.30 -11.62 -6.36
C SER A 563 30.78 -10.34 -7.05
N LEU A 564 32.09 -10.19 -7.21
CA LEU A 564 32.65 -9.05 -7.95
C LEU A 564 32.70 -9.40 -9.45
N SER A 565 31.66 -9.01 -10.19
CA SER A 565 31.64 -9.17 -11.64
C SER A 565 32.63 -8.22 -12.31
N PRO A 566 33.49 -8.70 -13.25
CA PRO A 566 34.40 -7.84 -14.00
C PRO A 566 33.70 -6.94 -15.02
N ILE A 567 32.40 -7.14 -15.24
CA ILE A 567 31.61 -6.43 -16.24
C ILE A 567 31.38 -4.99 -15.81
N LEU A 568 30.98 -4.75 -14.54
CA LEU A 568 30.70 -3.40 -14.05
C LEU A 568 31.93 -2.47 -14.11
N PRO A 569 33.15 -2.88 -13.65
CA PRO A 569 34.35 -2.08 -13.82
C PRO A 569 34.69 -1.79 -15.29
N LYS A 570 34.40 -2.73 -16.20
CA LYS A 570 34.64 -2.56 -17.64
C LYS A 570 33.72 -1.49 -18.24
N LEU A 571 32.43 -1.52 -17.89
CA LEU A 571 31.47 -0.47 -18.30
C LEU A 571 31.88 0.90 -17.76
N MET A 572 32.28 0.99 -16.48
CA MET A 572 32.77 2.25 -15.87
C MET A 572 33.99 2.81 -16.61
N LYS A 573 34.98 1.97 -16.93
CA LYS A 573 36.16 2.40 -17.69
C LYS A 573 35.79 3.02 -19.03
N ASN A 574 34.69 2.56 -19.63
CA ASN A 574 34.17 3.06 -20.90
C ASN A 574 33.13 4.19 -20.72
N LYS A 575 33.03 4.79 -19.52
CA LYS A 575 32.08 5.88 -19.16
C LYS A 575 30.60 5.52 -19.37
N ARG A 576 30.27 4.23 -19.36
CA ARG A 576 28.93 3.72 -19.45
C ARG A 576 28.37 3.52 -18.03
N LEU A 577 27.86 4.62 -17.45
CA LEU A 577 27.41 4.65 -16.05
C LEU A 577 25.90 4.48 -15.90
N GLY A 578 25.22 4.07 -16.97
CA GLY A 578 23.77 3.92 -17.01
C GLY A 578 23.05 5.19 -17.50
N ARG A 579 21.79 5.31 -17.13
CA ARG A 579 20.88 6.39 -17.57
C ARG A 579 21.46 7.80 -17.34
N LYS A 580 22.18 8.03 -16.25
CA LYS A 580 22.79 9.32 -15.92
C LYS A 580 23.89 9.78 -16.88
N SER A 581 24.50 8.86 -17.62
CA SER A 581 25.51 9.14 -18.64
C SER A 581 25.00 8.96 -20.07
N GLY A 582 23.72 8.66 -20.26
CA GLY A 582 23.12 8.36 -21.55
C GLY A 582 23.41 6.95 -22.07
N ALA A 583 24.22 6.16 -21.37
CA ALA A 583 24.57 4.80 -21.76
C ALA A 583 25.00 3.95 -20.57
N GLY A 584 24.55 2.70 -20.54
CA GLY A 584 24.94 1.65 -19.60
C GLY A 584 24.94 0.31 -20.30
N PHE A 585 24.19 -0.66 -19.82
CA PHE A 585 23.84 -1.86 -20.59
C PHE A 585 22.98 -1.49 -21.80
N TYR A 586 22.13 -0.47 -21.66
CA TYR A 586 21.28 0.08 -22.71
C TYR A 586 21.75 1.48 -23.12
N GLU A 587 21.26 1.96 -24.27
CA GLU A 587 21.37 3.35 -24.70
C GLU A 587 20.13 4.13 -24.30
N TYR A 588 20.32 5.39 -23.92
CA TYR A 588 19.23 6.26 -23.45
C TYR A 588 19.17 7.53 -24.29
N SER A 589 17.95 7.91 -24.73
CA SER A 589 17.66 9.21 -25.35
C SER A 589 16.55 9.88 -24.57
N ASP A 590 16.72 11.15 -24.18
CA ASP A 590 15.77 11.91 -23.36
C ASP A 590 15.30 11.18 -22.08
N GLY A 591 16.19 10.35 -21.52
CA GLY A 591 15.93 9.59 -20.31
C GLY A 591 15.06 8.32 -20.51
N ALA A 592 14.60 8.03 -21.72
CA ALA A 592 13.94 6.80 -22.09
C ALA A 592 14.93 5.80 -22.69
N ILE A 593 14.67 4.48 -22.55
CA ILE A 593 15.44 3.46 -23.25
C ILE A 593 15.22 3.68 -24.76
N ALA A 594 16.30 3.94 -25.50
CA ALA A 594 16.24 4.16 -26.95
C ALA A 594 16.00 2.82 -27.73
N GLY A 595 15.59 1.78 -27.04
CA GLY A 595 15.07 0.53 -27.61
C GLY A 595 16.10 -0.49 -28.05
N VAL A 596 17.41 -0.23 -27.93
CA VAL A 596 18.41 -1.17 -28.45
C VAL A 596 19.53 -1.40 -27.45
N TRP A 597 19.74 -2.66 -27.11
CA TRP A 597 21.04 -3.19 -26.70
C TRP A 597 22.10 -2.72 -27.72
N ASN A 598 23.12 -2.02 -27.26
CA ASN A 598 24.20 -1.60 -28.12
C ASN A 598 25.12 -2.81 -28.41
N PRO A 599 25.27 -3.27 -29.67
CA PRO A 599 26.18 -4.33 -30.03
C PRO A 599 27.62 -4.13 -29.53
N ASN A 600 28.07 -2.86 -29.43
CA ASN A 600 29.40 -2.51 -28.92
C ASN A 600 29.57 -2.86 -27.43
N VAL A 601 28.48 -3.04 -26.65
CA VAL A 601 28.57 -3.57 -25.28
C VAL A 601 28.84 -5.06 -25.31
N GLY A 602 28.27 -5.81 -26.27
CA GLY A 602 28.59 -7.20 -26.54
C GLY A 602 30.11 -7.37 -26.69
N ASP A 603 30.73 -6.66 -27.60
CA ASP A 603 32.18 -6.71 -27.84
C ASP A 603 33.03 -6.40 -26.61
N LEU A 604 32.55 -5.47 -25.74
CA LEU A 604 33.24 -5.11 -24.50
C LEU A 604 33.26 -6.21 -23.44
N ILE A 605 32.23 -7.03 -23.41
CA ILE A 605 31.97 -8.01 -22.34
C ILE A 605 31.94 -9.44 -22.82
N ASP A 606 31.95 -9.70 -24.16
CA ASP A 606 31.96 -11.05 -24.74
C ASP A 606 33.16 -11.89 -24.29
N SER A 607 34.29 -11.24 -23.99
CA SER A 607 35.44 -11.96 -23.42
C SER A 607 35.19 -12.58 -22.04
N TYR A 608 34.08 -12.24 -21.40
CA TYR A 608 33.66 -12.78 -20.10
C TYR A 608 32.49 -13.76 -20.21
N ARG A 609 31.92 -13.95 -21.40
CA ARG A 609 30.80 -14.87 -21.63
C ARG A 609 31.30 -16.27 -21.97
N SER A 610 30.57 -17.27 -21.52
CA SER A 610 30.75 -18.65 -21.99
C SER A 610 30.40 -18.75 -23.49
N GLU A 611 31.19 -19.46 -24.25
CA GLU A 611 30.92 -19.75 -25.68
C GLU A 611 29.71 -20.68 -25.89
N THR A 612 29.28 -21.40 -24.85
CA THR A 612 28.07 -22.23 -24.87
C THR A 612 26.84 -21.38 -24.55
N SER A 613 25.93 -21.19 -25.52
CA SER A 613 24.63 -20.58 -25.26
C SER A 613 23.85 -21.48 -24.29
N SER A 614 23.38 -20.89 -23.20
CA SER A 614 22.48 -21.58 -22.28
C SER A 614 21.10 -21.75 -22.94
N GLU A 615 20.61 -22.99 -23.04
CA GLU A 615 19.28 -23.32 -23.57
C GLU A 615 18.14 -23.09 -22.55
N LEU A 616 18.37 -22.31 -21.47
CA LEU A 616 17.37 -22.03 -20.45
C LEU A 616 16.13 -21.35 -21.07
N ASN A 617 14.95 -21.82 -20.70
CA ASN A 617 13.72 -21.13 -21.02
C ASN A 617 13.45 -19.99 -20.00
N GLU A 618 12.48 -19.14 -20.28
CA GLU A 618 12.14 -17.95 -19.45
C GLU A 618 11.78 -18.34 -18.02
N GLU A 619 11.09 -19.47 -17.81
CA GLU A 619 10.76 -19.99 -16.48
C GLU A 619 12.01 -20.39 -15.70
N GLN A 620 12.93 -21.08 -16.33
CA GLN A 620 14.19 -21.48 -15.70
C GLN A 620 15.07 -20.28 -15.36
N ILE A 621 15.07 -19.23 -16.21
CA ILE A 621 15.75 -17.96 -15.92
C ILE A 621 15.15 -17.33 -14.65
N ARG A 622 13.83 -17.19 -14.58
CA ARG A 622 13.12 -16.66 -13.40
C ARG A 622 13.43 -17.42 -12.14
N GLN A 623 13.29 -18.76 -12.20
CA GLN A 623 13.52 -19.63 -11.05
C GLN A 623 14.96 -19.52 -10.51
N GLN A 624 15.96 -19.46 -11.38
CA GLN A 624 17.35 -19.32 -10.93
C GLN A 624 17.58 -18.00 -10.20
N ILE A 625 17.06 -16.90 -10.73
CA ILE A 625 17.20 -15.59 -10.10
C ILE A 625 16.45 -15.56 -8.76
N LEU A 626 15.17 -15.92 -8.76
CA LEU A 626 14.31 -15.81 -7.59
C LEU A 626 14.72 -16.77 -6.46
N ASN A 627 15.23 -17.97 -6.79
CA ASN A 627 15.74 -18.89 -5.78
C ASN A 627 16.98 -18.34 -5.06
N LEU A 628 17.86 -17.62 -5.74
CA LEU A 628 19.01 -16.95 -5.11
C LEU A 628 18.56 -15.78 -4.21
N VAL A 629 17.58 -15.01 -4.65
CA VAL A 629 16.97 -13.95 -3.81
C VAL A 629 16.30 -14.56 -2.58
N ALA A 630 15.55 -15.65 -2.73
CA ALA A 630 14.90 -16.34 -1.62
C ALA A 630 15.91 -16.96 -0.65
N ALA A 631 17.03 -17.50 -1.15
CA ALA A 631 18.10 -18.03 -0.32
C ALA A 631 18.73 -16.91 0.56
N GLU A 632 18.99 -15.73 -0.04
CA GLU A 632 19.48 -14.57 0.72
C GLU A 632 18.43 -14.07 1.73
N ALA A 633 17.16 -14.04 1.37
CA ALA A 633 16.06 -13.68 2.26
C ALA A 633 15.99 -14.60 3.50
N ASN A 634 16.13 -15.92 3.31
CA ASN A 634 16.18 -16.88 4.41
C ASN A 634 17.44 -16.68 5.27
N LEU A 635 18.60 -16.39 4.66
CA LEU A 635 19.83 -16.11 5.40
C LEU A 635 19.69 -14.85 6.30
N ILE A 636 19.05 -13.79 5.80
CA ILE A 636 18.75 -12.56 6.57
C ILE A 636 17.87 -12.88 7.80
N LEU A 637 16.89 -13.79 7.65
CA LEU A 637 16.09 -14.26 8.80
C LEU A 637 16.90 -15.07 9.79
N ASP A 638 17.73 -16.01 9.31
CA ASP A 638 18.58 -16.86 10.16
C ASP A 638 19.59 -16.01 10.95
N GLU A 639 20.11 -14.95 10.34
CA GLU A 639 20.99 -13.95 10.98
C GLU A 639 20.20 -13.03 11.93
N LYS A 640 18.88 -13.11 11.99
CA LYS A 640 17.99 -12.29 12.83
C LYS A 640 18.17 -10.79 12.58
N ILE A 641 18.39 -10.40 11.35
CA ILE A 641 18.50 -8.98 10.96
C ILE A 641 17.15 -8.30 11.10
N VAL A 642 16.05 -9.02 10.77
CA VAL A 642 14.66 -8.58 10.97
C VAL A 642 13.89 -9.54 11.87
N GLY A 643 12.69 -9.17 12.28
CA GLY A 643 11.88 -9.91 13.25
C GLY A 643 11.18 -11.13 12.68
N ASN A 644 10.73 -11.07 11.43
CA ASN A 644 9.86 -12.10 10.85
C ASN A 644 9.84 -12.05 9.32
N ARG A 645 9.10 -12.98 8.72
CA ARG A 645 8.98 -13.11 7.24
C ARG A 645 8.26 -11.95 6.59
N PHE A 646 7.27 -11.35 7.27
CA PHE A 646 6.55 -10.19 6.73
C PHE A 646 7.46 -8.99 6.51
N ASP A 647 8.44 -8.80 7.40
CA ASP A 647 9.43 -7.72 7.26
C ASP A 647 10.24 -7.86 5.96
N ILE A 648 10.67 -9.10 5.63
CA ILE A 648 11.37 -9.39 4.37
C ILE A 648 10.48 -9.12 3.15
N ASP A 649 9.25 -9.65 3.18
CA ASP A 649 8.32 -9.50 2.06
C ASP A 649 7.95 -8.02 1.84
N LEU A 650 7.79 -7.24 2.91
CA LEU A 650 7.59 -5.79 2.80
C LEU A 650 8.83 -5.06 2.27
N CYS A 651 10.04 -5.47 2.71
CA CYS A 651 11.29 -4.88 2.22
C CYS A 651 11.44 -5.06 0.70
N ILE A 652 11.21 -6.26 0.18
CA ILE A 652 11.39 -6.51 -1.26
C ILE A 652 10.30 -5.84 -2.10
N VAL A 653 9.04 -5.85 -1.64
CA VAL A 653 7.91 -5.24 -2.36
C VAL A 653 8.03 -3.72 -2.38
N ASN A 654 8.34 -3.09 -1.24
CA ASN A 654 8.33 -1.63 -1.11
C ASN A 654 9.71 -0.99 -1.23
N GLY A 655 10.79 -1.79 -1.29
CA GLY A 655 12.16 -1.33 -1.40
C GLY A 655 12.72 -1.32 -2.84
N PHE A 656 12.33 -2.28 -3.67
CA PHE A 656 12.73 -2.33 -5.09
C PHE A 656 11.70 -2.99 -6.02
N SER A 657 10.41 -2.79 -5.71
CA SER A 657 9.28 -3.08 -6.63
C SER A 657 9.09 -4.55 -7.00
N PHE A 658 9.34 -5.49 -6.08
CA PHE A 658 8.85 -6.86 -6.27
C PHE A 658 7.32 -6.84 -6.44
N PRO A 659 6.76 -7.63 -7.37
CA PRO A 659 5.34 -7.56 -7.69
C PRO A 659 4.44 -7.82 -6.47
N LYS A 660 3.64 -6.85 -6.06
CA LYS A 660 2.73 -6.92 -4.89
C LYS A 660 1.79 -8.13 -4.94
N HIS A 661 1.29 -8.45 -6.13
CA HIS A 661 0.37 -9.58 -6.34
C HIS A 661 1.04 -10.96 -6.18
N ARG A 662 2.36 -11.00 -6.00
CA ARG A 662 3.12 -12.21 -5.64
C ARG A 662 3.35 -12.32 -4.13
N GLY A 663 2.98 -11.29 -3.33
CA GLY A 663 3.02 -11.30 -1.88
C GLY A 663 4.37 -11.03 -1.22
N GLY A 664 5.46 -11.12 -1.96
CA GLY A 664 6.85 -11.05 -1.50
C GLY A 664 7.62 -12.34 -1.78
N ILE A 665 8.93 -12.31 -1.60
CA ILE A 665 9.81 -13.41 -2.04
C ILE A 665 9.65 -14.68 -1.21
N LEU A 666 9.48 -14.54 0.12
CA LEU A 666 9.32 -15.71 0.99
C LEU A 666 7.93 -16.33 0.89
N PHE A 667 6.91 -15.50 0.70
CA PHE A 667 5.57 -15.98 0.40
C PHE A 667 5.53 -16.68 -0.95
N TRP A 668 6.10 -16.09 -2.01
CA TRP A 668 6.21 -16.70 -3.33
C TRP A 668 6.92 -18.04 -3.27
N GLN A 669 8.08 -18.14 -2.60
CA GLN A 669 8.83 -19.39 -2.44
C GLN A 669 7.98 -20.50 -1.78
N GLN A 670 7.20 -20.13 -0.77
CA GLN A 670 6.31 -21.09 -0.09
C GLN A 670 5.22 -21.61 -1.04
N GLN A 671 4.62 -20.74 -1.88
CA GLN A 671 3.59 -21.14 -2.84
C GLN A 671 4.17 -22.09 -3.92
N GLU A 672 5.35 -21.80 -4.46
CA GLU A 672 6.03 -22.67 -5.45
C GLU A 672 6.40 -24.03 -4.88
N SER A 673 6.73 -24.10 -3.59
CA SER A 673 7.08 -25.39 -2.93
C SER A 673 5.86 -26.27 -2.65
N THR A 674 4.65 -25.71 -2.72
CA THR A 674 3.39 -26.39 -2.42
C THR A 674 2.69 -26.89 -3.71
N ASN A 675 3.03 -26.30 -4.86
CA ASN A 675 2.56 -26.68 -6.19
C ASN A 675 3.49 -27.73 -6.80
#